data_aa128429e3e23c68d546de3cd7c481ee
#
_entry.id   aa128429e3e23c68d546de3cd7c481ee
#
_cell.length_a   1.000
_cell.length_b   1.000
_cell.length_c   1.000
_cell.angle_alpha   90.00
_cell.angle_beta   90.00
_cell.angle_gamma   90.00
#
_symmetry.space_group_name_H-M   'P 1'
#
loop_
_entity.id
_entity.type
_entity.pdbx_description
1 polymer ?
#
loop_
_entity_poly.entity_id
_entity_poly.type
_entity_poly.pdbx_seq_one_letter_code
_entity_poly.pdbx_strand_id
1 'polypeptide(L)'
;MRNNFSKFTKAFTSMTCFSVILISNNSELAANYLIVNKEEINKNKINLKNTTHLSNDPLLTFDLDKKNGLLIVDNGEKNSEQNVLISEIIIEGWEDHPEGRKLELAAYDSMNINPGSIINNQILKDNLNSIYASGWFSGVKIKSQDGPLGVRLIISVVPNPILKKVKLNPKNTIIPNKFVDDIFTNYYGTTLNLNELQNRINLLKKWYEEKGYSLSRINGPERISEDGVVSLNVDEGIVSDIELRFLGSDGEPNVDGKPRKGKTKDWVIKRELKTIPGSIFNRKILEADIKRLYATSLFDDVKVSLGPDNSNPGNVIIILDLSEQRTGNLTGGLGYSNSSGIFAQIGLQETNALGRAWSTNINLNFGEHSTTYNFSLSDPWIKGDKHKTSFRTNVFLSRDYPQEFRSENNGRIYAVNDTTTASTDSLSSIVLEKTGGGFSFSRPLNGGDPFKDSKWRVLAGMNFKSVKMIDSDGKKKPYGDKTPTTGNINEIICIGYTPKDGSCPSENTLVSFIGSTSRNNLNNKINPTSGNKFSLGSEQFVSMGNNSPTFNRMRATYAFFIPTKLINLTKGCKSSDVANIDCPQTIGFEFKAGTILGELPPYEAFCMGGPSSVRGWSSCDLSVSKSFVEATAEYRFPVWRMISGALFADFGSDLGSQDDVPGKPGKLLQKSGSGYSLGGGIGVKTPIGPLRLDIASKDLSGDWRYTLGVGWKF
;
A
#
# COMPACT_ATOMS: atom_id res chain seq x y z
N MET A 1 -32.24 34.86 25.24
CA MET A 1 -31.81 33.90 24.22
C MET A 1 -32.71 33.79 22.97
N ARG A 2 -33.87 34.45 22.89
CA ARG A 2 -34.77 34.33 21.72
C ARG A 2 -34.46 35.27 20.53
N ASN A 3 -33.61 36.29 20.69
CA ASN A 3 -33.38 37.30 19.65
C ASN A 3 -32.15 37.07 18.76
N ASN A 4 -31.35 36.03 19.00
CA ASN A 4 -30.19 35.71 18.15
C ASN A 4 -30.44 34.60 17.13
N PHE A 5 -31.58 33.89 17.21
CA PHE A 5 -31.93 32.81 16.29
C PHE A 5 -32.42 33.28 14.93
N SER A 6 -33.02 34.47 14.86
CA SER A 6 -33.60 35.02 13.62
C SER A 6 -32.57 35.62 12.64
N LYS A 7 -31.36 35.95 13.12
CA LYS A 7 -30.24 36.40 12.27
C LYS A 7 -29.42 35.25 11.70
N PHE A 8 -29.49 34.09 12.33
CA PHE A 8 -28.77 32.89 11.88
C PHE A 8 -29.48 32.16 10.74
N THR A 9 -30.81 32.18 10.71
CA THR A 9 -31.64 31.55 9.66
C THR A 9 -31.57 32.27 8.31
N LYS A 10 -31.30 33.58 8.27
CA LYS A 10 -31.15 34.32 6.99
C LYS A 10 -29.76 34.19 6.34
N ALA A 11 -28.73 33.81 7.10
CA ALA A 11 -27.39 33.51 6.57
C ALA A 11 -27.30 32.09 6.02
N PHE A 12 -28.13 31.16 6.50
CA PHE A 12 -28.06 29.75 6.15
C PHE A 12 -28.76 29.41 4.82
N THR A 13 -29.80 30.16 4.43
CA THR A 13 -30.51 29.93 3.15
C THR A 13 -29.74 30.39 1.92
N SER A 14 -28.71 31.23 2.08
CA SER A 14 -27.83 31.68 0.98
C SER A 14 -26.63 30.75 0.76
N MET A 15 -26.30 29.87 1.73
CA MET A 15 -25.10 29.02 1.69
C MET A 15 -25.38 27.57 1.22
N THR A 16 -26.66 27.15 1.25
CA THR A 16 -27.09 25.82 0.84
C THR A 16 -27.18 25.60 -0.67
N CYS A 17 -27.26 26.69 -1.48
CA CYS A 17 -27.23 26.56 -2.94
C CYS A 17 -25.81 26.45 -3.55
N PHE A 18 -24.75 26.78 -2.81
CA PHE A 18 -23.39 26.74 -3.34
C PHE A 18 -22.63 25.42 -3.05
N SER A 19 -23.09 24.63 -2.06
CA SER A 19 -22.40 23.39 -1.65
C SER A 19 -22.75 22.18 -2.51
N VAL A 20 -23.86 22.20 -3.23
CA VAL A 20 -24.30 21.06 -4.07
C VAL A 20 -23.64 21.08 -5.45
N ILE A 21 -23.15 22.23 -5.91
CA ILE A 21 -22.55 22.38 -7.24
C ILE A 21 -21.04 22.08 -7.23
N LEU A 22 -20.35 22.12 -6.08
CA LEU A 22 -18.92 21.82 -5.97
C LEU A 22 -18.60 20.33 -5.77
N ILE A 23 -19.59 19.49 -5.46
CA ILE A 23 -19.39 18.03 -5.33
C ILE A 23 -19.51 17.31 -6.68
N SER A 24 -20.12 17.92 -7.71
CA SER A 24 -20.32 17.29 -9.01
C SER A 24 -19.12 17.35 -9.96
N ASN A 25 -18.16 18.25 -9.73
CA ASN A 25 -17.02 18.44 -10.66
C ASN A 25 -15.69 17.81 -10.23
N ASN A 26 -15.59 17.24 -9.01
CA ASN A 26 -14.36 16.56 -8.57
C ASN A 26 -14.47 15.04 -8.49
N SER A 27 -15.61 14.46 -8.83
CA SER A 27 -15.79 12.99 -8.80
C SER A 27 -15.32 12.28 -10.07
N GLU A 28 -15.14 12.97 -11.17
CA GLU A 28 -14.63 12.34 -12.41
C GLU A 28 -13.11 12.20 -12.44
N LEU A 29 -12.37 13.00 -11.70
CA LEU A 29 -10.90 12.91 -11.67
C LEU A 29 -10.37 11.84 -10.71
N ALA A 30 -11.13 11.46 -9.68
CA ALA A 30 -10.72 10.39 -8.74
C ALA A 30 -11.12 8.99 -9.23
N ALA A 31 -12.09 8.85 -10.13
CA ALA A 31 -12.54 7.56 -10.65
C ALA A 31 -11.65 7.00 -11.77
N ASN A 32 -10.85 7.82 -12.44
CA ASN A 32 -9.99 7.39 -13.54
C ASN A 32 -8.63 6.83 -13.11
N TYR A 33 -8.27 6.86 -11.82
CA TYR A 33 -6.97 6.38 -11.34
C TYR A 33 -6.95 4.97 -10.75
N LEU A 34 -8.08 4.27 -10.72
CA LEU A 34 -8.16 2.91 -10.13
C LEU A 34 -8.55 1.80 -11.11
N ILE A 35 -8.71 2.12 -12.41
CA ILE A 35 -8.92 1.11 -13.45
C ILE A 35 -7.87 1.33 -14.54
N VAL A 36 -6.64 0.94 -14.27
CA VAL A 36 -5.71 0.61 -15.35
C VAL A 36 -6.10 -0.78 -15.83
N ASN A 37 -6.94 -0.82 -16.85
CA ASN A 37 -7.27 -2.03 -17.56
C ASN A 37 -5.99 -2.65 -18.14
N LYS A 38 -5.83 -3.95 -17.91
CA LYS A 38 -4.75 -4.77 -18.48
C LYS A 38 -4.66 -4.70 -20.02
N GLU A 39 -5.69 -4.19 -20.70
CA GLU A 39 -5.73 -4.05 -22.16
C GLU A 39 -5.08 -2.77 -22.69
N GLU A 40 -4.96 -1.70 -21.91
CA GLU A 40 -4.23 -0.49 -22.35
C GLU A 40 -2.72 -0.60 -22.23
N ILE A 41 -2.21 -1.52 -21.42
CA ILE A 41 -0.77 -1.80 -21.33
C ILE A 41 -0.23 -2.45 -22.62
N ASN A 42 -1.10 -3.09 -23.40
CA ASN A 42 -0.70 -3.67 -24.70
C ASN A 42 -0.85 -2.73 -25.90
N LYS A 43 -1.48 -1.57 -25.78
CA LYS A 43 -1.65 -0.61 -26.87
C LYS A 43 -0.77 0.63 -26.79
N ASN A 44 -0.27 0.98 -25.64
CA ASN A 44 0.76 2.01 -25.50
C ASN A 44 2.15 1.37 -25.48
N LYS A 45 2.54 0.75 -26.59
CA LYS A 45 3.93 0.84 -27.04
C LYS A 45 4.20 2.34 -27.14
N ILE A 46 4.78 2.89 -26.09
CA ILE A 46 5.33 4.23 -26.10
C ILE A 46 6.22 4.30 -27.32
N ASN A 47 5.79 5.10 -28.28
CA ASN A 47 6.53 5.42 -29.47
C ASN A 47 7.75 6.26 -29.05
N LEU A 48 8.79 5.57 -28.59
CA LEU A 48 10.13 6.11 -28.38
C LEU A 48 10.83 6.34 -29.73
N LYS A 49 10.11 6.93 -30.67
CA LYS A 49 10.66 7.22 -32.02
C LYS A 49 11.13 8.64 -32.23
N ASN A 50 11.06 9.53 -31.22
CA ASN A 50 11.47 10.93 -31.44
C ASN A 50 12.38 11.51 -30.36
N THR A 51 13.35 10.73 -29.87
CA THR A 51 14.58 11.27 -29.26
C THR A 51 15.76 10.35 -29.56
N THR A 52 15.95 10.03 -30.82
CA THR A 52 17.16 9.38 -31.30
C THR A 52 18.03 10.40 -32.03
N HIS A 53 18.69 11.24 -31.24
CA HIS A 53 20.05 11.64 -31.53
C HIS A 53 20.95 11.13 -30.40
N LEU A 54 21.03 9.82 -30.29
CA LEU A 54 22.18 9.12 -29.72
C LEU A 54 22.55 8.11 -30.80
N SER A 55 23.69 8.38 -31.36
CA SER A 55 24.42 7.64 -32.38
C SER A 55 24.09 6.15 -32.38
N ASN A 56 23.80 5.63 -33.55
CA ASN A 56 24.13 4.27 -33.91
C ASN A 56 25.60 4.06 -33.56
N ASP A 57 25.88 3.56 -32.35
CA ASP A 57 27.12 2.90 -32.11
C ASP A 57 27.05 1.58 -32.88
N PRO A 58 27.82 1.46 -33.93
CA PRO A 58 27.94 0.18 -34.60
C PRO A 58 28.60 -0.76 -33.60
N LEU A 59 28.17 -2.02 -33.68
CA LEU A 59 28.96 -3.22 -33.38
C LEU A 59 30.42 -2.88 -33.09
N LEU A 60 30.92 -3.39 -31.92
CA LEU A 60 32.32 -3.40 -31.57
C LEU A 60 33.25 -3.10 -32.73
N THR A 61 33.45 -1.84 -33.03
CA THR A 61 34.61 -1.43 -33.77
C THR A 61 35.76 -1.54 -32.80
N PHE A 62 36.42 -2.70 -32.80
CA PHE A 62 37.81 -2.72 -32.39
C PHE A 62 38.48 -1.65 -33.23
N ASP A 63 38.92 -0.57 -32.58
CA ASP A 63 39.82 0.37 -33.19
C ASP A 63 41.07 -0.43 -33.57
N LEU A 64 41.14 -0.83 -34.80
CA LEU A 64 42.35 -1.44 -35.37
C LEU A 64 43.43 -0.37 -35.28
N ASP A 65 44.27 -0.53 -34.29
CA ASP A 65 45.47 0.27 -34.12
C ASP A 65 46.14 0.41 -35.49
N LYS A 66 46.17 1.59 -36.07
CA LYS A 66 46.76 1.92 -37.36
C LYS A 66 48.24 1.54 -37.48
N LYS A 67 48.83 0.91 -36.45
CA LYS A 67 50.21 0.48 -36.43
C LYS A 67 50.45 -1.01 -36.74
N ASN A 68 49.39 -1.86 -36.70
CA ASN A 68 49.53 -3.25 -37.20
C ASN A 68 48.70 -3.42 -38.46
N GLY A 69 49.06 -2.68 -39.43
CA GLY A 69 48.42 -2.69 -40.72
C GLY A 69 48.40 -4.06 -41.35
N LEU A 70 47.26 -4.37 -41.98
CA LEU A 70 47.21 -5.24 -43.15
C LEU A 70 48.40 -4.86 -44.06
N LEU A 71 49.48 -5.57 -44.02
CA LEU A 71 50.50 -5.50 -45.03
C LEU A 71 49.92 -6.23 -46.27
N ILE A 72 49.06 -5.56 -47.00
CA ILE A 72 48.93 -5.83 -48.42
C ILE A 72 50.26 -5.33 -48.99
N VAL A 73 51.11 -6.21 -49.45
CA VAL A 73 52.26 -5.82 -50.26
C VAL A 73 51.67 -5.27 -51.57
N ASP A 74 51.55 -3.95 -51.59
CA ASP A 74 51.19 -3.19 -52.78
C ASP A 74 52.45 -3.15 -53.67
N ASN A 75 52.55 -4.06 -54.60
CA ASN A 75 53.41 -3.86 -55.76
C ASN A 75 52.64 -2.87 -56.66
N GLY A 76 53.02 -1.58 -56.51
CA GLY A 76 52.44 -0.49 -57.23
C GLY A 76 52.28 -0.77 -58.71
N GLU A 77 51.09 -0.98 -59.16
CA GLU A 77 50.63 -0.68 -60.51
C GLU A 77 49.12 -0.47 -60.54
N LYS A 78 48.71 0.47 -61.34
CA LYS A 78 47.37 1.04 -61.51
C LYS A 78 46.26 0.03 -61.73
N ASN A 79 45.12 0.31 -61.07
CA ASN A 79 43.75 -0.14 -61.33
C ASN A 79 43.56 -0.84 -62.71
N SER A 80 43.56 -2.16 -62.65
CA SER A 80 42.79 -3.01 -63.55
C SER A 80 42.16 -4.08 -62.61
N GLU A 81 40.84 -4.29 -62.71
CA GLU A 81 40.13 -5.41 -62.08
C GLU A 81 40.68 -6.70 -62.75
N GLN A 82 41.82 -7.18 -62.28
CA GLN A 82 42.34 -8.47 -62.73
C GLN A 82 41.54 -9.57 -62.04
N ASN A 83 40.66 -10.20 -62.81
CA ASN A 83 40.01 -11.42 -62.43
C ASN A 83 41.03 -12.57 -62.51
N VAL A 84 41.23 -13.28 -61.39
CA VAL A 84 42.24 -14.35 -61.25
C VAL A 84 41.52 -15.67 -61.03
N LEU A 85 41.89 -16.72 -61.73
CA LEU A 85 41.40 -18.07 -61.52
C LEU A 85 42.12 -18.71 -60.31
N ILE A 86 41.37 -19.20 -59.33
CA ILE A 86 41.91 -19.90 -58.16
C ILE A 86 42.06 -21.38 -58.48
N SER A 87 43.28 -21.86 -58.43
CA SER A 87 43.59 -23.28 -58.64
C SER A 87 43.51 -24.13 -57.37
N GLU A 88 43.88 -23.54 -56.22
CA GLU A 88 43.97 -24.24 -54.96
C GLU A 88 43.81 -23.25 -53.79
N ILE A 89 43.24 -23.71 -52.65
CA ILE A 89 43.12 -22.96 -51.41
C ILE A 89 43.75 -23.82 -50.30
N ILE A 90 44.77 -23.26 -49.64
CA ILE A 90 45.44 -23.89 -48.49
C ILE A 90 45.19 -23.01 -47.27
N ILE A 91 44.76 -23.62 -46.18
CA ILE A 91 44.60 -22.97 -44.88
C ILE A 91 45.72 -23.48 -43.96
N GLU A 92 46.52 -22.56 -43.44
CA GLU A 92 47.67 -22.86 -42.57
C GLU A 92 47.59 -22.09 -41.25
N GLY A 93 48.30 -22.55 -40.19
CA GLY A 93 48.41 -21.89 -38.91
C GLY A 93 47.42 -22.42 -37.88
N TRP A 94 46.75 -23.52 -38.14
CA TRP A 94 45.86 -24.26 -37.25
C TRP A 94 46.48 -25.53 -36.70
N GLU A 95 47.61 -26.01 -37.25
CA GLU A 95 48.18 -27.33 -37.08
C GLU A 95 48.57 -27.60 -35.60
N ASP A 96 49.08 -26.61 -34.89
CA ASP A 96 49.48 -26.72 -33.50
C ASP A 96 48.34 -26.55 -32.51
N HIS A 97 47.11 -26.27 -33.00
CA HIS A 97 45.98 -26.05 -32.12
C HIS A 97 45.21 -27.35 -31.82
N PRO A 98 44.82 -27.63 -30.55
CA PRO A 98 44.13 -28.87 -30.18
C PRO A 98 42.85 -29.18 -30.97
N GLU A 99 42.10 -28.16 -31.39
CA GLU A 99 40.90 -28.27 -32.23
C GLU A 99 41.21 -27.91 -33.72
N GLY A 100 42.45 -28.01 -34.18
CA GLY A 100 42.90 -27.51 -35.48
C GLY A 100 42.05 -27.91 -36.65
N ARG A 101 41.68 -29.19 -36.79
CA ARG A 101 40.82 -29.69 -37.87
C ARG A 101 39.42 -29.02 -37.93
N LYS A 102 38.86 -28.71 -36.77
CA LYS A 102 37.59 -27.97 -36.67
C LYS A 102 37.75 -26.53 -37.16
N LEU A 103 38.88 -25.91 -36.85
CA LEU A 103 39.21 -24.55 -37.24
C LEU A 103 39.50 -24.44 -38.73
N GLU A 104 40.20 -25.40 -39.30
CA GLU A 104 40.37 -25.51 -40.76
C GLU A 104 39.03 -25.55 -41.48
N LEU A 105 38.10 -26.43 -41.05
CA LEU A 105 36.76 -26.51 -41.62
C LEU A 105 35.98 -25.22 -41.40
N ALA A 106 36.06 -24.60 -40.20
CA ALA A 106 35.37 -23.34 -39.91
C ALA A 106 35.86 -22.19 -40.79
N ALA A 107 37.15 -22.15 -41.15
CA ALA A 107 37.70 -21.19 -42.10
C ALA A 107 37.17 -21.45 -43.51
N TYR A 108 37.16 -22.73 -43.90
CA TYR A 108 36.62 -23.13 -45.21
C TYR A 108 35.14 -22.81 -45.37
N ASP A 109 34.30 -23.17 -44.37
CA ASP A 109 32.86 -22.95 -44.39
C ASP A 109 32.48 -21.44 -44.36
N SER A 110 33.39 -20.59 -43.88
CA SER A 110 33.20 -19.14 -43.84
C SER A 110 33.45 -18.43 -45.16
N MET A 111 34.01 -19.14 -46.14
CA MET A 111 34.34 -18.62 -47.45
C MET A 111 33.29 -18.98 -48.51
N ASN A 112 33.14 -18.12 -49.48
CA ASN A 112 32.34 -18.35 -50.69
C ASN A 112 33.20 -18.63 -51.94
N ILE A 113 34.53 -18.79 -51.73
CA ILE A 113 35.47 -19.06 -52.80
C ILE A 113 35.81 -20.57 -52.81
N ASN A 114 35.76 -21.16 -53.97
CA ASN A 114 36.16 -22.58 -54.17
C ASN A 114 37.24 -22.66 -55.27
N PRO A 115 38.07 -23.72 -55.27
CA PRO A 115 38.94 -24.00 -56.41
C PRO A 115 38.14 -24.01 -57.73
N GLY A 116 38.64 -23.27 -58.75
CA GLY A 116 37.94 -23.06 -59.99
C GLY A 116 37.16 -21.74 -60.06
N SER A 117 37.04 -20.98 -58.95
CA SER A 117 36.40 -19.68 -58.94
C SER A 117 37.29 -18.60 -59.59
N ILE A 118 36.67 -17.67 -60.29
CA ILE A 118 37.34 -16.47 -60.80
C ILE A 118 37.01 -15.34 -59.81
N ILE A 119 38.01 -14.71 -59.20
CA ILE A 119 37.84 -13.70 -58.16
C ILE A 119 38.60 -12.41 -58.48
N ASN A 120 38.13 -11.33 -57.92
CA ASN A 120 38.83 -10.05 -57.86
C ASN A 120 39.27 -9.70 -56.44
N ASN A 121 40.01 -8.60 -56.29
CA ASN A 121 40.47 -8.13 -54.98
C ASN A 121 39.35 -7.85 -53.95
N GLN A 122 38.19 -7.42 -54.43
CA GLN A 122 37.05 -7.16 -53.55
C GLN A 122 36.48 -8.47 -52.98
N ILE A 123 36.24 -9.46 -53.82
CA ILE A 123 35.77 -10.78 -53.40
C ILE A 123 36.75 -11.42 -52.39
N LEU A 124 38.06 -11.23 -52.60
CA LEU A 124 39.09 -11.71 -51.71
C LEU A 124 39.00 -11.04 -50.31
N LYS A 125 38.85 -9.71 -50.30
CA LYS A 125 38.66 -8.96 -49.06
C LYS A 125 37.38 -9.36 -48.30
N ASP A 126 36.28 -9.57 -49.06
CA ASP A 126 34.99 -9.96 -48.46
C ASP A 126 35.10 -11.37 -47.82
N ASN A 127 35.79 -12.29 -48.44
CA ASN A 127 36.02 -13.63 -47.87
C ASN A 127 36.98 -13.60 -46.66
N LEU A 128 38.02 -12.77 -46.69
CA LEU A 128 38.88 -12.56 -45.54
C LEU A 128 38.09 -12.00 -44.35
N ASN A 129 37.23 -11.00 -44.60
CA ASN A 129 36.34 -10.48 -43.62
C ASN A 129 35.33 -11.51 -43.11
N SER A 130 34.82 -12.40 -43.95
CA SER A 130 33.93 -13.49 -43.57
C SER A 130 34.61 -14.52 -42.66
N ILE A 131 35.86 -14.89 -42.93
CA ILE A 131 36.65 -15.79 -42.05
C ILE A 131 36.86 -15.13 -40.68
N TYR A 132 37.26 -13.85 -40.66
CA TYR A 132 37.42 -13.08 -39.44
C TYR A 132 36.11 -12.94 -38.68
N ALA A 133 35.01 -12.60 -39.36
CA ALA A 133 33.68 -12.45 -38.80
C ALA A 133 33.08 -13.77 -38.27
N SER A 134 33.66 -14.95 -38.65
CA SER A 134 33.25 -16.23 -38.05
C SER A 134 33.52 -16.32 -36.53
N GLY A 135 34.41 -15.44 -36.03
CA GLY A 135 34.71 -15.31 -34.62
C GLY A 135 35.71 -16.32 -34.06
N TRP A 136 36.24 -17.23 -34.85
CA TRP A 136 37.20 -18.26 -34.42
C TRP A 136 38.65 -17.79 -34.37
N PHE A 137 38.97 -16.72 -35.10
CA PHE A 137 40.35 -16.30 -35.38
C PHE A 137 40.62 -14.87 -34.86
N SER A 138 41.78 -14.71 -34.24
CA SER A 138 42.32 -13.41 -33.84
C SER A 138 43.05 -12.67 -34.95
N GLY A 139 43.43 -13.39 -36.02
CA GLY A 139 44.07 -12.83 -37.19
C GLY A 139 43.89 -13.73 -38.41
N VAL A 140 43.76 -13.11 -39.57
CA VAL A 140 43.68 -13.81 -40.87
C VAL A 140 44.51 -13.04 -41.86
N LYS A 141 45.37 -13.75 -42.60
CA LYS A 141 46.20 -13.17 -43.67
C LYS A 141 46.05 -14.04 -44.91
N ILE A 142 46.05 -13.44 -46.10
CA ILE A 142 46.05 -14.16 -47.35
C ILE A 142 47.30 -13.81 -48.13
N LYS A 143 47.93 -14.84 -48.69
CA LYS A 143 49.02 -14.73 -49.68
C LYS A 143 48.58 -15.41 -50.95
N SER A 144 48.93 -14.85 -52.10
CA SER A 144 48.72 -15.45 -53.41
C SER A 144 50.05 -15.96 -53.94
N GLN A 145 50.05 -17.13 -54.56
CA GLN A 145 51.18 -17.70 -55.22
C GLN A 145 50.77 -18.15 -56.63
N ASP A 146 51.46 -17.65 -57.65
CA ASP A 146 51.19 -18.00 -59.03
C ASP A 146 51.62 -19.47 -59.30
N GLY A 147 50.72 -20.18 -59.97
CA GLY A 147 50.93 -21.56 -60.35
C GLY A 147 50.56 -21.82 -61.83
N PRO A 148 50.95 -22.96 -62.42
CA PRO A 148 50.75 -23.25 -63.82
C PRO A 148 49.28 -23.43 -64.26
N LEU A 149 48.36 -23.66 -63.28
CA LEU A 149 46.91 -23.85 -63.52
C LEU A 149 46.05 -22.73 -62.94
N GLY A 150 46.67 -21.62 -62.48
CA GLY A 150 45.99 -20.52 -61.78
C GLY A 150 46.70 -20.14 -60.49
N VAL A 151 46.09 -19.28 -59.70
CA VAL A 151 46.64 -18.78 -58.43
C VAL A 151 46.30 -19.73 -57.29
N ARG A 152 47.29 -20.10 -56.49
CA ARG A 152 47.11 -20.74 -55.18
C ARG A 152 46.92 -19.68 -54.10
N LEU A 153 45.83 -19.77 -53.33
CA LEU A 153 45.61 -18.93 -52.17
C LEU A 153 46.08 -19.66 -50.90
N ILE A 154 46.99 -19.01 -50.15
CA ILE A 154 47.44 -19.46 -48.87
C ILE A 154 46.85 -18.55 -47.81
N ILE A 155 45.93 -19.09 -47.00
CA ILE A 155 45.20 -18.36 -45.95
C ILE A 155 45.83 -18.76 -44.63
N SER A 156 46.61 -17.86 -44.03
CA SER A 156 47.23 -18.08 -42.74
C SER A 156 46.28 -17.53 -41.67
N VAL A 157 45.78 -18.44 -40.82
CA VAL A 157 44.88 -18.12 -39.70
C VAL A 157 45.59 -18.14 -38.37
N VAL A 158 45.20 -17.29 -37.43
CA VAL A 158 45.64 -17.29 -36.04
C VAL A 158 44.43 -17.61 -35.18
N PRO A 159 44.30 -18.88 -34.67
CA PRO A 159 43.17 -19.25 -33.84
C PRO A 159 43.10 -18.47 -32.53
N ASN A 160 41.87 -18.24 -32.01
CA ASN A 160 41.69 -17.77 -30.65
C ASN A 160 42.13 -18.85 -29.64
N PRO A 161 42.56 -18.47 -28.44
CA PRO A 161 42.97 -19.45 -27.41
C PRO A 161 41.78 -20.27 -26.90
N ILE A 162 42.09 -21.40 -26.24
CA ILE A 162 41.11 -22.23 -25.56
C ILE A 162 40.59 -21.49 -24.35
N LEU A 163 39.26 -21.36 -24.22
CA LEU A 163 38.61 -20.71 -23.09
C LEU A 163 38.79 -21.55 -21.82
N LYS A 164 39.53 -21.04 -20.84
CA LYS A 164 39.74 -21.70 -19.54
C LYS A 164 38.81 -21.15 -18.46
N LYS A 165 38.59 -19.83 -18.44
CA LYS A 165 37.80 -19.21 -17.42
C LYS A 165 37.29 -17.83 -17.87
N VAL A 166 36.05 -17.50 -17.43
CA VAL A 166 35.50 -16.16 -17.52
C VAL A 166 35.50 -15.51 -16.12
N LYS A 167 36.00 -14.29 -16.02
CA LYS A 167 36.04 -13.50 -14.78
C LYS A 167 35.24 -12.22 -14.96
N LEU A 168 34.54 -11.79 -13.93
CA LEU A 168 33.90 -10.48 -13.88
C LEU A 168 34.82 -9.47 -13.18
N ASN A 169 34.83 -8.26 -13.68
CA ASN A 169 35.52 -7.13 -13.08
C ASN A 169 34.54 -5.96 -12.92
N PRO A 170 34.27 -5.47 -11.69
CA PRO A 170 34.82 -5.93 -10.40
C PRO A 170 34.32 -7.32 -9.98
N LYS A 171 35.00 -7.97 -9.05
CA LYS A 171 34.62 -9.32 -8.56
C LYS A 171 33.30 -9.36 -7.79
N ASN A 172 32.89 -8.25 -7.20
CA ASN A 172 31.72 -8.14 -6.34
C ASN A 172 30.52 -7.57 -7.13
N THR A 173 30.08 -8.32 -8.13
CA THR A 173 28.86 -8.00 -8.88
C THR A 173 27.64 -8.64 -8.24
N ILE A 174 26.43 -8.11 -8.52
CA ILE A 174 25.16 -8.69 -8.05
C ILE A 174 24.89 -10.05 -8.69
N ILE A 175 25.35 -10.26 -9.93
CA ILE A 175 25.14 -11.51 -10.64
C ILE A 175 25.92 -12.63 -9.94
N PRO A 176 25.27 -13.77 -9.59
CA PRO A 176 25.95 -14.86 -8.92
C PRO A 176 27.02 -15.49 -9.82
N ASN A 177 28.24 -15.70 -9.29
CA ASN A 177 29.31 -16.36 -10.04
C ASN A 177 28.87 -17.73 -10.59
N LYS A 178 28.08 -18.48 -9.80
CA LYS A 178 27.54 -19.78 -10.26
C LYS A 178 26.71 -19.61 -11.54
N PHE A 179 25.90 -18.59 -11.67
CA PHE A 179 25.11 -18.35 -12.89
C PHE A 179 26.00 -18.02 -14.08
N VAL A 180 27.10 -17.27 -13.86
CA VAL A 180 28.10 -17.02 -14.90
C VAL A 180 28.77 -18.33 -15.34
N ASP A 181 29.24 -19.13 -14.38
CA ASP A 181 29.86 -20.42 -14.66
C ASP A 181 28.90 -21.36 -15.41
N ASP A 182 27.62 -21.44 -15.00
CA ASP A 182 26.60 -22.27 -15.65
C ASP A 182 26.40 -21.90 -17.14
N ILE A 183 26.45 -20.61 -17.47
CA ILE A 183 26.33 -20.11 -18.86
C ILE A 183 27.55 -20.55 -19.72
N PHE A 184 28.75 -20.60 -19.14
CA PHE A 184 29.98 -20.85 -19.86
C PHE A 184 30.48 -22.32 -19.73
N THR A 185 29.85 -23.17 -18.91
CA THR A 185 30.30 -24.54 -18.61
C THR A 185 30.62 -25.36 -19.87
N ASN A 186 29.75 -25.32 -20.87
CA ASN A 186 29.93 -26.08 -22.11
C ASN A 186 30.99 -25.50 -23.08
N TYR A 187 31.55 -24.34 -22.74
CA TYR A 187 32.56 -23.66 -23.56
C TYR A 187 33.95 -23.68 -22.96
N TYR A 188 34.04 -24.02 -21.68
CA TYR A 188 35.36 -24.23 -21.06
C TYR A 188 36.06 -25.43 -21.70
N GLY A 189 37.32 -25.27 -22.06
CA GLY A 189 38.14 -26.28 -22.74
C GLY A 189 37.99 -26.36 -24.26
N THR A 190 37.15 -25.49 -24.86
CA THR A 190 37.02 -25.35 -26.33
C THR A 190 37.64 -24.03 -26.82
N THR A 191 37.92 -23.94 -28.12
CA THR A 191 38.40 -22.70 -28.75
C THR A 191 37.41 -21.59 -28.58
N LEU A 192 37.85 -20.42 -28.14
CA LEU A 192 37.01 -19.26 -27.96
C LEU A 192 36.44 -18.76 -29.30
N ASN A 193 35.12 -18.76 -29.41
CA ASN A 193 34.42 -18.09 -30.52
C ASN A 193 33.83 -16.77 -30.02
N LEU A 194 34.18 -15.64 -30.69
CA LEU A 194 33.77 -14.32 -30.28
C LEU A 194 32.24 -14.08 -30.43
N ASN A 195 31.61 -14.69 -31.44
CA ASN A 195 30.18 -14.59 -31.65
C ASN A 195 29.41 -15.29 -30.51
N GLU A 196 29.89 -16.48 -30.09
CA GLU A 196 29.32 -17.18 -28.95
C GLU A 196 29.59 -16.46 -27.64
N LEU A 197 30.76 -15.88 -27.47
CA LEU A 197 31.03 -15.01 -26.30
C LEU A 197 30.03 -13.86 -26.23
N GLN A 198 29.77 -13.20 -27.35
CA GLN A 198 28.79 -12.12 -27.42
C GLN A 198 27.36 -12.62 -27.11
N ASN A 199 26.97 -13.79 -27.60
CA ASN A 199 25.69 -14.42 -27.29
C ASN A 199 25.55 -14.67 -25.78
N ARG A 200 26.63 -15.17 -25.13
CA ARG A 200 26.66 -15.40 -23.68
C ARG A 200 26.62 -14.10 -22.87
N ILE A 201 27.35 -13.07 -23.32
CA ILE A 201 27.26 -11.73 -22.73
C ILE A 201 25.80 -11.20 -22.81
N ASN A 202 25.11 -11.42 -23.92
CA ASN A 202 23.70 -11.01 -24.06
C ASN A 202 22.79 -11.77 -23.08
N LEU A 203 23.07 -13.05 -22.76
CA LEU A 203 22.34 -13.78 -21.71
C LEU A 203 22.56 -13.17 -20.31
N LEU A 204 23.81 -12.74 -20.01
CA LEU A 204 24.10 -12.03 -18.77
C LEU A 204 23.37 -10.70 -18.71
N LYS A 205 23.37 -9.90 -19.79
CA LYS A 205 22.62 -8.64 -19.89
C LYS A 205 21.14 -8.86 -19.64
N LYS A 206 20.55 -9.89 -20.27
CA LYS A 206 19.14 -10.24 -20.11
C LYS A 206 18.81 -10.59 -18.64
N TRP A 207 19.70 -11.28 -17.92
CA TRP A 207 19.52 -11.54 -16.49
C TRP A 207 19.42 -10.24 -15.67
N TYR A 208 20.29 -9.25 -15.93
CA TYR A 208 20.24 -7.96 -15.27
C TYR A 208 18.91 -7.23 -15.56
N GLU A 209 18.48 -7.20 -16.81
CA GLU A 209 17.22 -6.58 -17.23
C GLU A 209 16.00 -7.24 -16.57
N GLU A 210 15.94 -8.57 -16.56
CA GLU A 210 14.85 -9.33 -15.92
C GLU A 210 14.77 -9.08 -14.40
N LYS A 211 15.90 -8.85 -13.76
CA LYS A 211 15.97 -8.49 -12.34
C LYS A 211 15.71 -7.00 -12.08
N GLY A 212 15.62 -6.17 -13.11
CA GLY A 212 15.33 -4.76 -13.03
C GLY A 212 16.55 -3.84 -13.04
N TYR A 213 17.76 -4.34 -13.22
CA TYR A 213 19.01 -3.59 -13.29
C TYR A 213 19.25 -3.07 -14.71
N SER A 214 18.40 -2.19 -15.20
CA SER A 214 18.36 -1.76 -16.61
C SER A 214 19.50 -0.83 -17.03
N LEU A 215 20.33 -0.35 -16.10
CA LEU A 215 21.50 0.47 -16.40
C LEU A 215 22.80 -0.33 -16.42
N SER A 216 22.76 -1.62 -16.11
CA SER A 216 23.94 -2.46 -16.10
C SER A 216 24.49 -2.65 -17.51
N ARG A 217 25.80 -2.45 -17.65
CA ARG A 217 26.55 -2.63 -18.90
C ARG A 217 27.59 -3.72 -18.70
N ILE A 218 27.70 -4.62 -19.67
CA ILE A 218 28.74 -5.65 -19.69
C ILE A 218 29.51 -5.46 -21.00
N ASN A 219 30.78 -5.13 -20.86
CA ASN A 219 31.70 -4.97 -21.97
C ASN A 219 32.65 -6.17 -22.02
N GLY A 220 32.91 -6.65 -23.23
CA GLY A 220 33.93 -7.66 -23.46
C GLY A 220 35.34 -7.12 -23.15
N PRO A 221 36.33 -7.98 -23.11
CA PRO A 221 37.72 -7.57 -22.91
C PRO A 221 38.24 -6.82 -24.15
N GLU A 222 39.05 -5.81 -23.95
CA GLU A 222 39.74 -5.10 -25.02
C GLU A 222 40.72 -6.01 -25.77
N ARG A 223 41.30 -6.96 -25.05
CA ARG A 223 42.22 -8.00 -25.59
C ARG A 223 41.92 -9.34 -24.92
N ILE A 224 42.01 -10.40 -25.70
CA ILE A 224 41.95 -11.77 -25.21
C ILE A 224 43.33 -12.17 -24.77
N SER A 225 43.45 -12.65 -23.53
CA SER A 225 44.70 -13.14 -23.00
C SER A 225 45.04 -14.51 -23.61
N GLU A 226 46.30 -14.73 -23.98
CA GLU A 226 46.80 -15.99 -24.55
C GLU A 226 46.61 -17.19 -23.61
N ASP A 227 46.47 -16.93 -22.29
CA ASP A 227 46.22 -17.95 -21.28
C ASP A 227 44.77 -18.47 -21.27
N GLY A 228 43.89 -17.92 -22.12
CA GLY A 228 42.49 -18.34 -22.26
C GLY A 228 41.57 -17.82 -21.14
N VAL A 229 41.97 -16.79 -20.42
CA VAL A 229 41.11 -16.13 -19.41
C VAL A 229 40.45 -14.88 -20.01
N VAL A 230 39.12 -14.86 -20.02
CA VAL A 230 38.34 -13.73 -20.50
C VAL A 230 37.85 -12.91 -19.29
N SER A 231 38.21 -11.62 -19.25
CA SER A 231 37.75 -10.70 -18.22
C SER A 231 36.64 -9.79 -18.78
N LEU A 232 35.42 -9.89 -18.24
CA LEU A 232 34.29 -9.05 -18.63
C LEU A 232 34.20 -7.87 -17.64
N ASN A 233 34.19 -6.66 -18.17
CA ASN A 233 33.97 -5.46 -17.38
C ASN A 233 32.47 -5.22 -17.18
N VAL A 234 32.04 -5.19 -15.91
CA VAL A 234 30.64 -4.99 -15.53
C VAL A 234 30.49 -3.66 -14.82
N ASP A 235 29.70 -2.79 -15.40
CA ASP A 235 29.25 -1.54 -14.79
C ASP A 235 27.78 -1.71 -14.44
N GLU A 236 27.46 -1.78 -13.15
CA GLU A 236 26.10 -2.06 -12.68
C GLU A 236 25.22 -0.80 -12.56
N GLY A 237 25.78 0.40 -12.77
CA GLY A 237 25.07 1.68 -12.69
C GLY A 237 24.69 2.03 -11.26
N ILE A 238 25.49 2.84 -10.58
CA ILE A 238 25.25 3.25 -9.19
C ILE A 238 24.42 4.54 -9.16
N VAL A 239 23.49 4.65 -8.21
CA VAL A 239 22.78 5.89 -7.91
C VAL A 239 23.70 6.80 -7.13
N SER A 240 24.17 7.90 -7.72
CA SER A 240 25.03 8.87 -7.04
C SER A 240 24.25 9.73 -6.06
N ASP A 241 23.09 10.25 -6.48
CA ASP A 241 22.22 11.09 -5.64
C ASP A 241 20.75 10.99 -6.06
N ILE A 242 19.87 11.49 -5.19
CA ILE A 242 18.45 11.66 -5.44
C ILE A 242 18.10 13.12 -5.25
N GLU A 243 17.88 13.82 -6.35
CA GLU A 243 17.49 15.22 -6.41
C GLU A 243 15.95 15.35 -6.36
N LEU A 244 15.46 16.22 -5.48
CA LEU A 244 14.04 16.52 -5.34
C LEU A 244 13.76 17.90 -5.94
N ARG A 245 12.88 17.97 -6.94
CA ARG A 245 12.45 19.22 -7.57
C ARG A 245 10.96 19.38 -7.39
N PHE A 246 10.54 20.48 -6.78
CA PHE A 246 9.11 20.77 -6.58
C PHE A 246 8.59 21.61 -7.74
N LEU A 247 7.53 21.11 -8.38
CA LEU A 247 6.87 21.78 -9.49
C LEU A 247 5.75 22.70 -8.98
N GLY A 248 5.59 23.85 -9.64
CA GLY A 248 4.42 24.69 -9.43
C GLY A 248 3.20 24.19 -10.22
N SER A 249 2.08 24.90 -10.08
CA SER A 249 0.89 24.67 -10.90
C SER A 249 1.11 24.93 -12.40
N ASP A 250 2.17 25.66 -12.74
CA ASP A 250 2.70 25.93 -14.07
C ASP A 250 3.57 24.80 -14.62
N GLY A 251 3.92 23.82 -13.78
CA GLY A 251 4.84 22.72 -14.10
C GLY A 251 6.32 23.10 -14.02
N GLU A 252 6.64 24.34 -13.61
CA GLU A 252 8.02 24.82 -13.56
C GLU A 252 8.67 24.56 -12.20
N PRO A 253 9.94 24.07 -12.16
CA PRO A 253 10.65 23.79 -10.93
C PRO A 253 11.28 25.04 -10.29
N ASN A 254 11.33 26.17 -11.00
CA ASN A 254 11.98 27.39 -10.53
C ASN A 254 10.98 28.55 -10.40
N VAL A 255 11.25 29.45 -9.44
CA VAL A 255 10.58 30.72 -9.28
C VAL A 255 11.64 31.81 -9.22
N ASP A 256 11.58 32.78 -10.10
CA ASP A 256 12.55 33.89 -10.20
C ASP A 256 14.01 33.41 -10.27
N GLY A 257 14.26 32.33 -11.03
CA GLY A 257 15.58 31.72 -11.19
C GLY A 257 16.11 30.93 -9.99
N LYS A 258 15.29 30.75 -8.93
CA LYS A 258 15.63 29.94 -7.75
C LYS A 258 14.80 28.67 -7.70
N PRO A 259 15.37 27.54 -7.21
CA PRO A 259 14.62 26.31 -7.02
C PRO A 259 13.39 26.52 -6.13
N ARG A 260 12.24 26.02 -6.56
CA ARG A 260 11.00 26.07 -5.78
C ARG A 260 11.13 25.21 -4.52
N LYS A 261 10.74 25.78 -3.38
CA LYS A 261 10.71 25.04 -2.11
C LYS A 261 9.34 24.36 -1.94
N GLY A 262 9.34 23.06 -1.69
CA GLY A 262 8.15 22.31 -1.33
C GLY A 262 7.67 22.59 0.09
N LYS A 263 6.41 22.34 0.34
CA LYS A 263 5.82 22.30 1.69
C LYS A 263 6.30 21.06 2.45
N THR A 264 6.37 19.91 1.76
CA THR A 264 6.82 18.63 2.32
C THR A 264 8.33 18.65 2.54
N LYS A 265 8.76 18.19 3.71
CA LYS A 265 10.19 18.10 4.05
C LYS A 265 10.87 16.96 3.28
N ASP A 266 12.07 17.16 2.78
CA ASP A 266 12.86 16.20 2.01
C ASP A 266 12.98 14.84 2.68
N TRP A 267 13.22 14.82 4.01
CA TRP A 267 13.34 13.57 4.76
C TRP A 267 12.06 12.75 4.79
N VAL A 268 10.87 13.38 4.63
CA VAL A 268 9.58 12.69 4.53
C VAL A 268 9.49 11.94 3.20
N ILE A 269 9.99 12.54 2.13
CA ILE A 269 10.04 11.93 0.80
C ILE A 269 11.09 10.81 0.81
N LYS A 270 12.31 11.14 1.22
CA LYS A 270 13.45 10.20 1.21
C LYS A 270 13.22 8.95 2.07
N ARG A 271 12.45 9.04 3.18
CA ARG A 271 12.12 7.85 4.01
C ARG A 271 11.20 6.85 3.30
N GLU A 272 10.41 7.28 2.32
CA GLU A 272 9.53 6.39 1.54
C GLU A 272 10.27 5.71 0.38
N LEU A 273 11.53 6.08 0.11
CA LEU A 273 12.36 5.50 -0.94
C LEU A 273 13.20 4.35 -0.38
N LYS A 274 13.13 3.20 -1.03
CA LYS A 274 14.06 2.08 -0.80
C LYS A 274 15.35 2.28 -1.60
N THR A 275 15.27 2.97 -2.72
CA THR A 275 16.42 3.43 -3.50
C THR A 275 17.15 4.51 -2.71
N ILE A 276 18.44 4.33 -2.45
CA ILE A 276 19.29 5.26 -1.70
C ILE A 276 20.56 5.53 -2.49
N PRO A 277 21.19 6.72 -2.32
CA PRO A 277 22.52 6.99 -2.86
C PRO A 277 23.53 5.91 -2.47
N GLY A 278 24.40 5.51 -3.42
CA GLY A 278 25.35 4.40 -3.27
C GLY A 278 24.78 3.03 -3.59
N SER A 279 23.47 2.87 -3.78
CA SER A 279 22.87 1.60 -4.21
C SER A 279 22.95 1.44 -5.73
N ILE A 280 22.95 0.18 -6.19
CA ILE A 280 22.84 -0.11 -7.61
C ILE A 280 21.44 0.21 -8.08
N PHE A 281 21.32 0.90 -9.23
CA PHE A 281 20.04 1.29 -9.80
C PHE A 281 19.18 0.06 -10.13
N ASN A 282 17.94 0.05 -9.62
CA ASN A 282 16.97 -0.96 -9.95
C ASN A 282 15.61 -0.35 -10.27
N ARG A 283 15.20 -0.47 -11.52
CA ARG A 283 13.95 0.10 -12.04
C ARG A 283 12.71 -0.40 -11.28
N LYS A 284 12.64 -1.71 -10.95
CA LYS A 284 11.50 -2.29 -10.23
C LYS A 284 11.36 -1.73 -8.81
N ILE A 285 12.50 -1.50 -8.14
CA ILE A 285 12.52 -0.87 -6.80
C ILE A 285 12.07 0.59 -6.92
N LEU A 286 12.58 1.34 -7.90
CA LEU A 286 12.21 2.73 -8.12
C LEU A 286 10.71 2.89 -8.47
N GLU A 287 10.15 2.01 -9.31
CA GLU A 287 8.71 1.98 -9.60
C GLU A 287 7.87 1.73 -8.33
N ALA A 288 8.35 0.85 -7.43
CA ALA A 288 7.71 0.62 -6.15
C ALA A 288 7.85 1.84 -5.22
N ASP A 289 8.96 2.56 -5.26
CA ASP A 289 9.19 3.81 -4.52
C ASP A 289 8.19 4.89 -4.95
N ILE A 290 8.02 5.07 -6.25
CA ILE A 290 7.05 6.02 -6.82
C ILE A 290 5.61 5.66 -6.36
N LYS A 291 5.23 4.38 -6.43
CA LYS A 291 3.93 3.92 -5.93
C LYS A 291 3.73 4.23 -4.45
N ARG A 292 4.78 4.12 -3.63
CA ARG A 292 4.72 4.48 -2.21
C ARG A 292 4.55 5.98 -2.01
N LEU A 293 5.24 6.82 -2.79
CA LEU A 293 5.04 8.27 -2.74
C LEU A 293 3.61 8.65 -3.09
N TYR A 294 3.01 8.09 -4.14
CA TYR A 294 1.58 8.28 -4.44
C TYR A 294 0.67 7.80 -3.31
N ALA A 295 0.99 6.67 -2.68
CA ALA A 295 0.19 6.14 -1.56
C ALA A 295 0.20 7.03 -0.32
N THR A 296 1.14 7.98 -0.20
CA THR A 296 1.13 9.00 0.87
C THR A 296 0.02 10.03 0.71
N SER A 297 -0.54 10.17 -0.50
CA SER A 297 -1.50 11.23 -0.87
C SER A 297 -0.98 12.65 -0.61
N LEU A 298 0.34 12.85 -0.71
CA LEU A 298 1.00 14.15 -0.60
C LEU A 298 1.26 14.80 -1.96
N PHE A 299 1.23 14.01 -3.02
CA PHE A 299 1.58 14.41 -4.38
C PHE A 299 0.48 14.05 -5.37
N ASP A 300 0.15 15.00 -6.24
CA ASP A 300 -0.74 14.80 -7.39
C ASP A 300 0.02 14.11 -8.52
N ASP A 301 1.30 14.45 -8.70
CA ASP A 301 2.16 13.84 -9.70
C ASP A 301 3.61 13.67 -9.21
N VAL A 302 4.24 12.58 -9.66
CA VAL A 302 5.65 12.24 -9.38
C VAL A 302 6.27 11.75 -10.67
N LYS A 303 7.04 12.62 -11.33
CA LYS A 303 7.81 12.26 -12.53
C LYS A 303 9.24 11.91 -12.15
N VAL A 304 9.82 10.99 -12.90
CA VAL A 304 11.19 10.55 -12.70
C VAL A 304 11.97 10.75 -13.98
N SER A 305 13.13 11.37 -13.86
CA SER A 305 14.14 11.43 -14.91
C SER A 305 15.50 11.01 -14.35
N LEU A 306 16.38 10.57 -15.23
CA LEU A 306 17.74 10.17 -14.90
C LEU A 306 18.70 11.20 -15.50
N GLY A 307 19.54 11.77 -14.66
CA GLY A 307 20.62 12.66 -15.07
C GLY A 307 21.99 11.96 -14.99
N PRO A 308 22.96 12.38 -15.82
CA PRO A 308 24.32 11.87 -15.74
C PRO A 308 25.02 12.40 -14.47
N ASP A 309 25.87 11.58 -13.88
CA ASP A 309 26.83 12.06 -12.88
C ASP A 309 28.12 12.51 -13.60
N ASN A 310 28.34 13.81 -13.59
CA ASN A 310 29.53 14.40 -14.24
C ASN A 310 30.86 13.98 -13.60
N SER A 311 30.82 13.50 -12.34
CA SER A 311 32.01 13.10 -11.59
C SER A 311 32.39 11.64 -11.87
N ASN A 312 31.41 10.78 -12.16
CA ASN A 312 31.59 9.35 -12.37
C ASN A 312 30.74 8.87 -13.55
N PRO A 313 31.31 8.79 -14.76
CA PRO A 313 30.63 8.24 -15.93
C PRO A 313 30.16 6.79 -15.66
N GLY A 314 28.89 6.51 -15.88
CA GLY A 314 28.26 5.22 -15.55
C GLY A 314 27.35 5.27 -14.32
N ASN A 315 27.52 6.24 -13.43
CA ASN A 315 26.60 6.51 -12.35
C ASN A 315 25.45 7.41 -12.81
N VAL A 316 24.35 7.41 -12.04
CA VAL A 316 23.15 8.19 -12.37
C VAL A 316 22.66 8.98 -11.17
N ILE A 317 22.14 10.17 -11.44
CA ILE A 317 21.38 10.98 -10.50
C ILE A 317 19.89 10.75 -10.81
N ILE A 318 19.13 10.34 -9.80
CA ILE A 318 17.68 10.22 -9.92
C ILE A 318 17.06 11.57 -9.61
N ILE A 319 16.32 12.14 -10.54
CA ILE A 319 15.63 13.41 -10.38
C ILE A 319 14.14 13.13 -10.24
N LEU A 320 13.58 13.52 -9.08
CA LEU A 320 12.15 13.39 -8.78
C LEU A 320 11.48 14.75 -8.90
N ASP A 321 10.65 14.92 -9.93
CA ASP A 321 9.80 16.08 -10.12
C ASP A 321 8.47 15.86 -9.41
N LEU A 322 8.20 16.66 -8.38
CA LEU A 322 7.13 16.47 -7.41
C LEU A 322 6.10 17.59 -7.52
N SER A 323 4.86 17.25 -7.86
CA SER A 323 3.72 18.17 -7.79
C SER A 323 2.94 17.91 -6.50
N GLU A 324 2.97 18.85 -5.56
CA GLU A 324 2.33 18.66 -4.25
C GLU A 324 0.81 18.82 -4.34
N GLN A 325 0.09 17.90 -3.69
CA GLN A 325 -1.37 17.92 -3.57
C GLN A 325 -1.83 18.92 -2.49
N ARG A 326 -3.08 19.40 -2.61
CA ARG A 326 -3.75 20.11 -1.52
C ARG A 326 -4.10 19.12 -0.41
N THR A 327 -3.52 19.30 0.77
CA THR A 327 -3.62 18.38 1.91
C THR A 327 -4.64 18.79 2.96
N GLY A 328 -5.12 20.05 2.88
CA GLY A 328 -6.16 20.58 3.76
C GLY A 328 -7.56 20.32 3.20
N ASN A 329 -8.47 19.82 4.05
CA ASN A 329 -9.87 19.57 3.72
C ASN A 329 -10.79 20.08 4.82
N LEU A 330 -11.87 20.78 4.42
CA LEU A 330 -12.96 21.20 5.27
C LEU A 330 -14.22 20.43 4.87
N THR A 331 -14.80 19.71 5.82
CA THR A 331 -16.04 18.96 5.63
C THR A 331 -17.14 19.50 6.53
N GLY A 332 -18.36 19.54 6.02
CA GLY A 332 -19.56 19.85 6.79
C GLY A 332 -20.67 18.88 6.41
N GLY A 333 -21.50 18.49 7.35
CA GLY A 333 -22.58 17.55 7.10
C GLY A 333 -23.67 17.62 8.15
N LEU A 334 -24.86 17.19 7.76
CA LEU A 334 -25.99 16.91 8.63
C LEU A 334 -26.27 15.41 8.56
N GLY A 335 -26.60 14.80 9.68
CA GLY A 335 -26.90 13.39 9.74
C GLY A 335 -27.91 13.07 10.83
N TYR A 336 -28.31 11.81 10.85
CA TYR A 336 -29.12 11.22 11.89
C TYR A 336 -28.50 9.92 12.36
N SER A 337 -28.46 9.71 13.65
CA SER A 337 -28.10 8.41 14.25
C SER A 337 -28.99 8.13 15.45
N ASN A 338 -29.22 6.85 15.76
CA ASN A 338 -30.06 6.48 16.90
C ASN A 338 -29.46 6.91 18.25
N SER A 339 -28.13 7.09 18.34
CA SER A 339 -27.44 7.52 19.56
C SER A 339 -27.36 9.03 19.71
N SER A 340 -27.19 9.78 18.60
CA SER A 340 -26.98 11.23 18.63
C SER A 340 -28.24 12.03 18.25
N GLY A 341 -29.30 11.35 17.76
CA GLY A 341 -30.43 12.04 17.14
C GLY A 341 -30.01 12.70 15.82
N ILE A 342 -30.60 13.84 15.50
CA ILE A 342 -30.16 14.71 14.40
C ILE A 342 -28.89 15.41 14.85
N PHE A 343 -27.86 15.42 13.99
CA PHE A 343 -26.60 16.09 14.30
C PHE A 343 -26.03 16.86 13.11
N ALA A 344 -25.26 17.90 13.42
CA ALA A 344 -24.43 18.65 12.51
C ALA A 344 -22.96 18.37 12.82
N GLN A 345 -22.15 18.14 11.79
CA GLN A 345 -20.72 17.87 11.94
C GLN A 345 -19.90 18.85 11.11
N ILE A 346 -18.82 19.34 11.67
CA ILE A 346 -17.78 20.12 10.99
C ILE A 346 -16.45 19.42 11.23
N GLY A 347 -15.73 19.12 10.13
CA GLY A 347 -14.41 18.50 10.17
C GLY A 347 -13.39 19.35 9.45
N LEU A 348 -12.26 19.61 10.09
CA LEU A 348 -11.05 20.17 9.50
C LEU A 348 -9.97 19.09 9.51
N GLN A 349 -9.40 18.82 8.36
CA GLN A 349 -8.32 17.84 8.22
C GLN A 349 -7.14 18.46 7.47
N GLU A 350 -5.93 18.27 7.96
CA GLU A 350 -4.68 18.55 7.27
C GLU A 350 -3.80 17.30 7.34
N THR A 351 -3.45 16.74 6.18
CA THR A 351 -2.68 15.47 6.12
C THR A 351 -1.17 15.69 5.97
N ASN A 352 -0.73 16.94 5.85
CA ASN A 352 0.69 17.29 5.77
C ASN A 352 1.03 18.47 6.69
N ALA A 353 0.57 18.41 7.92
CA ALA A 353 0.84 19.47 8.89
C ALA A 353 2.35 19.69 9.06
N LEU A 354 2.77 20.95 8.96
CA LEU A 354 4.19 21.39 9.02
C LEU A 354 5.10 20.73 7.96
N GLY A 355 4.54 20.14 6.90
CA GLY A 355 5.28 19.42 5.88
C GLY A 355 5.90 18.09 6.34
N ARG A 356 5.39 17.52 7.43
CA ARG A 356 5.93 16.29 8.06
C ARG A 356 5.11 15.04 7.77
N ALA A 357 4.13 15.12 6.86
CA ALA A 357 3.10 14.09 6.65
C ALA A 357 2.31 13.77 7.94
N TRP A 358 2.24 14.70 8.87
CA TRP A 358 1.38 14.55 10.04
C TRP A 358 -0.06 14.83 9.66
N SER A 359 -0.97 13.95 10.08
CA SER A 359 -2.40 14.16 9.93
C SER A 359 -2.96 14.79 11.20
N THR A 360 -3.50 15.99 11.07
CA THR A 360 -4.25 16.68 12.14
C THR A 360 -5.72 16.71 11.76
N ASN A 361 -6.60 16.41 12.73
CA ASN A 361 -8.03 16.44 12.53
C ASN A 361 -8.69 17.18 13.69
N ILE A 362 -9.58 18.13 13.37
CA ILE A 362 -10.50 18.77 14.30
C ILE A 362 -11.90 18.34 13.88
N ASN A 363 -12.61 17.66 14.77
CA ASN A 363 -13.98 17.24 14.54
C ASN A 363 -14.89 17.87 15.60
N LEU A 364 -15.89 18.62 15.14
CA LEU A 364 -16.92 19.23 15.95
C LEU A 364 -18.25 18.59 15.58
N ASN A 365 -18.90 17.94 16.53
CA ASN A 365 -20.19 17.30 16.33
C ASN A 365 -21.20 17.88 17.33
N PHE A 366 -22.33 18.34 16.81
CA PHE A 366 -23.42 18.95 17.56
C PHE A 366 -24.70 18.17 17.27
N GLY A 367 -25.06 17.26 18.13
CA GLY A 367 -26.26 16.44 18.00
C GLY A 367 -27.26 16.73 19.10
N GLU A 368 -28.48 16.26 18.88
CA GLU A 368 -29.57 16.36 19.84
C GLU A 368 -29.24 15.66 21.18
N HIS A 369 -28.53 14.51 21.09
CA HIS A 369 -28.19 13.66 22.22
C HIS A 369 -26.68 13.56 22.47
N SER A 370 -25.83 14.23 21.67
CA SER A 370 -24.41 14.25 21.91
C SER A 370 -23.74 15.47 21.31
N THR A 371 -22.76 16.01 22.02
CA THR A 371 -21.87 17.06 21.51
C THR A 371 -20.45 16.61 21.72
N THR A 372 -19.62 16.68 20.69
CA THR A 372 -18.23 16.24 20.76
C THR A 372 -17.30 17.24 20.09
N TYR A 373 -16.24 17.60 20.80
CA TYR A 373 -15.11 18.35 20.30
C TYR A 373 -13.89 17.44 20.38
N ASN A 374 -13.26 17.16 19.25
CA ASN A 374 -12.11 16.27 19.21
C ASN A 374 -11.00 16.85 18.36
N PHE A 375 -9.82 16.95 18.90
CA PHE A 375 -8.59 17.23 18.17
C PHE A 375 -7.72 15.99 18.20
N SER A 376 -7.19 15.59 17.05
CA SER A 376 -6.23 14.47 16.96
C SER A 376 -5.07 14.80 16.04
N LEU A 377 -3.89 14.29 16.40
CA LEU A 377 -2.67 14.36 15.61
C LEU A 377 -2.11 12.95 15.45
N SER A 378 -1.73 12.59 14.24
CA SER A 378 -1.06 11.33 13.98
C SER A 378 0.15 11.49 13.07
N ASP A 379 1.26 10.86 13.45
CA ASP A 379 2.45 10.68 12.61
C ASP A 379 2.43 9.24 12.07
N PRO A 380 2.30 9.03 10.77
CA PRO A 380 2.23 7.69 10.18
C PRO A 380 3.55 6.93 10.27
N TRP A 381 4.67 7.65 10.43
CA TRP A 381 6.00 7.07 10.53
C TRP A 381 6.95 8.01 11.27
N ILE A 382 7.28 7.69 12.51
CA ILE A 382 8.20 8.46 13.35
C ILE A 382 9.57 8.56 12.67
N LYS A 383 10.11 9.78 12.61
CA LYS A 383 11.40 10.05 11.98
C LYS A 383 12.51 9.18 12.60
N GLY A 384 13.27 8.48 11.73
CA GLY A 384 14.39 7.63 12.12
C GLY A 384 14.01 6.22 12.60
N ASP A 385 12.72 5.89 12.70
CA ASP A 385 12.31 4.53 13.07
C ASP A 385 12.36 3.57 11.86
N LYS A 386 13.07 2.45 12.03
CA LYS A 386 13.24 1.42 10.98
C LYS A 386 12.02 0.49 10.84
N HIS A 387 11.10 0.51 11.80
CA HIS A 387 9.95 -0.39 11.82
C HIS A 387 8.65 0.24 11.29
N LYS A 388 8.69 1.51 10.86
CA LYS A 388 7.50 2.27 10.44
C LYS A 388 6.45 2.38 11.55
N THR A 389 6.91 2.67 12.77
CA THR A 389 6.03 2.91 13.92
C THR A 389 5.27 4.22 13.70
N SER A 390 3.96 4.18 13.89
CA SER A 390 3.10 5.37 13.91
C SER A 390 2.84 5.82 15.32
N PHE A 391 2.67 7.13 15.50
CA PHE A 391 2.25 7.78 16.74
C PHE A 391 0.90 8.44 16.54
N ARG A 392 0.03 8.37 17.54
CA ARG A 392 -1.24 9.10 17.57
C ARG A 392 -1.47 9.69 18.93
N THR A 393 -1.98 10.91 18.99
CA THR A 393 -2.49 11.55 20.20
C THR A 393 -3.82 12.23 19.91
N ASN A 394 -4.66 12.34 20.91
CA ASN A 394 -5.92 13.07 20.81
C ASN A 394 -6.28 13.71 22.15
N VAL A 395 -7.06 14.78 22.08
CA VAL A 395 -7.76 15.41 23.19
C VAL A 395 -9.21 15.64 22.80
N PHE A 396 -10.12 15.43 23.73
CA PHE A 396 -11.54 15.55 23.47
C PHE A 396 -12.33 16.07 24.65
N LEU A 397 -13.44 16.69 24.36
CA LEU A 397 -14.54 16.99 25.26
C LEU A 397 -15.82 16.45 24.64
N SER A 398 -16.59 15.65 25.36
CA SER A 398 -17.91 15.20 24.90
C SER A 398 -18.94 15.31 26.00
N ARG A 399 -20.19 15.58 25.58
CA ARG A 399 -21.40 15.44 26.39
C ARG A 399 -22.31 14.49 25.65
N ASP A 400 -22.69 13.39 26.29
CA ASP A 400 -23.53 12.36 25.67
C ASP A 400 -24.57 11.84 26.64
N TYR A 401 -25.72 11.45 26.11
CA TYR A 401 -26.77 10.74 26.83
C TYR A 401 -26.47 9.24 26.74
N PRO A 402 -26.00 8.62 27.82
CA PRO A 402 -25.57 7.23 27.80
C PRO A 402 -26.74 6.29 27.52
N GLN A 403 -26.57 5.41 26.54
CA GLN A 403 -27.60 4.45 26.12
C GLN A 403 -27.74 3.29 27.13
N GLU A 404 -26.78 3.12 28.00
CA GLU A 404 -26.77 2.16 29.11
C GLU A 404 -27.96 2.37 30.04
N PHE A 405 -28.39 3.64 30.19
CA PHE A 405 -29.47 4.06 31.09
C PHE A 405 -30.79 4.35 30.37
N ARG A 406 -30.93 3.84 29.15
CA ARG A 406 -32.12 4.04 28.29
C ARG A 406 -32.56 2.70 27.69
N SER A 407 -33.87 2.53 27.53
CA SER A 407 -34.51 1.49 26.73
C SER A 407 -35.59 2.11 25.89
N GLU A 408 -35.77 1.60 24.70
CA GLU A 408 -36.80 2.09 23.78
C GLU A 408 -38.21 1.82 24.32
N ASN A 409 -38.43 0.61 24.85
CA ASN A 409 -39.75 0.16 25.28
C ASN A 409 -39.99 0.37 26.77
N ASN A 410 -38.92 0.39 27.60
CA ASN A 410 -39.00 0.39 29.05
C ASN A 410 -38.55 1.71 29.70
N GLY A 411 -38.49 2.78 28.91
CA GLY A 411 -38.19 4.13 29.38
C GLY A 411 -36.72 4.37 29.64
N ARG A 412 -36.42 5.22 30.61
CA ARG A 412 -35.06 5.63 30.97
C ARG A 412 -34.87 5.78 32.47
N ILE A 413 -33.64 5.79 32.90
CA ILE A 413 -33.24 6.16 34.24
C ILE A 413 -33.00 7.68 34.24
N TYR A 414 -33.58 8.41 35.18
CA TYR A 414 -33.50 9.87 35.30
C TYR A 414 -32.42 10.23 36.32
N ALA A 415 -31.80 11.39 36.14
CA ALA A 415 -30.76 11.90 37.02
C ALA A 415 -31.38 12.46 38.35
N VAL A 416 -30.91 12.00 39.50
CA VAL A 416 -31.37 12.45 40.81
C VAL A 416 -30.21 12.85 41.73
N ASN A 417 -30.47 13.66 42.77
CA ASN A 417 -29.44 14.20 43.67
C ASN A 417 -29.02 13.21 44.78
N ASP A 418 -30.00 12.55 45.35
CA ASP A 418 -29.81 11.70 46.53
C ASP A 418 -30.71 10.46 46.49
N THR A 419 -30.58 9.62 47.50
CA THR A 419 -31.28 8.33 47.64
C THR A 419 -32.55 8.44 48.53
N THR A 420 -32.88 9.62 49.07
CA THR A 420 -33.83 9.72 50.19
C THR A 420 -35.14 10.40 49.85
N THR A 421 -35.21 11.18 48.77
CA THR A 421 -36.40 11.96 48.45
C THR A 421 -36.90 11.68 47.04
N ALA A 422 -38.21 11.41 46.92
CA ALA A 422 -38.91 11.48 45.64
C ALA A 422 -38.70 12.89 45.07
N SER A 423 -37.98 12.97 43.96
CA SER A 423 -37.68 14.26 43.32
C SER A 423 -38.95 14.83 42.73
N THR A 424 -39.38 15.98 43.22
CA THR A 424 -40.42 16.82 42.57
C THR A 424 -39.83 17.68 41.46
N ASP A 425 -38.48 17.62 41.28
CA ASP A 425 -37.78 18.32 40.22
C ASP A 425 -38.15 17.76 38.82
N SER A 426 -38.00 18.59 37.82
CA SER A 426 -38.22 18.21 36.43
C SER A 426 -37.40 16.95 36.09
N LEU A 427 -38.05 15.94 35.49
CA LEU A 427 -37.43 14.70 35.04
C LEU A 427 -36.25 14.96 34.07
N SER A 428 -35.03 14.98 34.57
CA SER A 428 -33.84 15.27 33.80
C SER A 428 -33.14 14.01 33.32
N SER A 429 -32.67 13.99 32.08
CA SER A 429 -31.86 12.85 31.56
C SER A 429 -30.46 12.85 32.17
N ILE A 430 -29.91 11.65 32.37
CA ILE A 430 -28.49 11.48 32.69
C ILE A 430 -27.65 11.96 31.49
N VAL A 431 -26.68 12.80 31.74
CA VAL A 431 -25.68 13.25 30.81
C VAL A 431 -24.29 12.95 31.36
N LEU A 432 -23.43 12.38 30.54
CA LEU A 432 -22.02 12.20 30.88
C LEU A 432 -21.18 13.25 30.15
N GLU A 433 -20.54 14.12 30.93
CA GLU A 433 -19.52 15.02 30.41
C GLU A 433 -18.15 14.34 30.57
N LYS A 434 -17.50 14.08 29.42
CA LYS A 434 -16.22 13.37 29.36
C LYS A 434 -15.16 14.32 28.79
N THR A 435 -14.09 14.53 29.53
CA THR A 435 -12.92 15.30 29.11
C THR A 435 -11.71 14.40 29.22
N GLY A 436 -10.90 14.34 28.16
CA GLY A 436 -9.77 13.45 28.19
C GLY A 436 -8.86 13.59 27.00
N GLY A 437 -7.89 12.66 26.97
CA GLY A 437 -6.96 12.54 25.88
C GLY A 437 -6.09 11.32 26.06
N GLY A 438 -5.28 11.03 25.06
CA GLY A 438 -4.39 9.90 25.11
C GLY A 438 -3.36 9.92 24.01
N PHE A 439 -2.47 8.97 24.10
CA PHE A 439 -1.50 8.72 23.05
C PHE A 439 -1.30 7.22 22.83
N SER A 440 -0.91 6.86 21.64
CA SER A 440 -0.61 5.48 21.27
C SER A 440 0.47 5.38 20.21
N PHE A 441 1.23 4.30 20.28
CA PHE A 441 2.19 3.87 19.27
C PHE A 441 1.68 2.60 18.62
N SER A 442 1.75 2.53 17.31
CA SER A 442 1.38 1.32 16.58
C SER A 442 2.49 0.91 15.62
N ARG A 443 2.91 -0.35 15.69
CA ARG A 443 4.05 -0.89 14.95
C ARG A 443 3.66 -2.12 14.13
N PRO A 444 3.92 -2.16 12.82
CA PRO A 444 3.83 -3.38 12.04
C PRO A 444 4.97 -4.33 12.42
N LEU A 445 4.70 -5.65 12.45
CA LEU A 445 5.72 -6.67 12.70
C LEU A 445 6.40 -7.05 11.36
N ASN A 446 7.19 -6.13 10.83
CA ASN A 446 7.85 -6.22 9.53
C ASN A 446 9.31 -6.70 9.58
N GLY A 447 9.81 -7.09 10.77
CA GLY A 447 11.19 -7.55 10.96
C GLY A 447 12.25 -6.44 10.83
N GLY A 448 11.86 -5.15 10.90
CA GLY A 448 12.78 -4.01 10.78
C GLY A 448 13.00 -3.51 9.36
N ASP A 449 12.28 -4.06 8.37
CA ASP A 449 12.22 -3.54 7.01
C ASP A 449 10.93 -2.73 6.81
N PRO A 450 10.98 -1.39 6.73
CA PRO A 450 9.80 -0.54 6.60
C PRO A 450 9.05 -0.72 5.28
N PHE A 451 9.69 -1.34 4.29
CA PHE A 451 9.14 -1.59 2.96
C PHE A 451 8.51 -2.98 2.82
N LYS A 452 8.66 -3.82 3.85
CA LYS A 452 8.05 -5.14 3.90
C LYS A 452 6.64 -5.04 4.43
N ASP A 453 5.67 -5.54 3.66
CA ASP A 453 4.29 -5.65 4.12
C ASP A 453 4.19 -6.60 5.31
N SER A 454 3.54 -6.13 6.38
CA SER A 454 3.24 -6.94 7.54
C SER A 454 1.74 -7.07 7.73
N LYS A 455 1.29 -8.31 7.83
CA LYS A 455 -0.11 -8.62 8.16
C LYS A 455 -0.42 -8.38 9.65
N TRP A 456 0.59 -8.44 10.52
CA TRP A 456 0.48 -8.24 11.94
C TRP A 456 0.88 -6.83 12.37
N ARG A 457 0.15 -6.27 13.31
CA ARG A 457 0.41 -4.97 13.93
C ARG A 457 0.15 -5.06 15.43
N VAL A 458 1.01 -4.42 16.22
CA VAL A 458 0.85 -4.23 17.66
C VAL A 458 0.62 -2.76 17.96
N LEU A 459 -0.13 -2.49 19.03
CA LEU A 459 -0.39 -1.14 19.53
C LEU A 459 -0.20 -1.14 21.04
N ALA A 460 0.40 -0.07 21.54
CA ALA A 460 0.47 0.26 22.96
C ALA A 460 0.17 1.73 23.16
N GLY A 461 -0.54 2.08 24.24
CA GLY A 461 -0.92 3.46 24.50
C GLY A 461 -1.41 3.67 25.93
N MET A 462 -1.70 4.94 26.21
CA MET A 462 -2.24 5.39 27.49
C MET A 462 -3.36 6.41 27.24
N ASN A 463 -4.45 6.30 28.01
CA ASN A 463 -5.53 7.27 28.02
C ASN A 463 -5.76 7.81 29.42
N PHE A 464 -6.18 9.05 29.45
CA PHE A 464 -6.72 9.74 30.63
C PHE A 464 -8.11 10.27 30.29
N LYS A 465 -9.07 10.08 31.18
CA LYS A 465 -10.44 10.53 31.01
C LYS A 465 -11.07 10.90 32.38
N SER A 466 -11.59 12.11 32.52
CA SER A 466 -12.52 12.48 33.60
C SER A 466 -13.94 12.37 33.08
N VAL A 467 -14.81 11.76 33.85
CA VAL A 467 -16.25 11.57 33.53
C VAL A 467 -17.07 12.19 34.64
N LYS A 468 -17.88 13.20 34.33
CA LYS A 468 -18.80 13.86 35.24
C LYS A 468 -20.23 13.43 34.94
N MET A 469 -20.96 13.07 35.95
CA MET A 469 -22.39 12.76 35.90
C MET A 469 -23.16 14.03 36.18
N ILE A 470 -23.90 14.48 35.18
CA ILE A 470 -24.70 15.73 35.21
C ILE A 470 -26.10 15.50 34.67
N ASP A 471 -27.00 16.43 34.91
CA ASP A 471 -28.30 16.49 34.26
C ASP A 471 -28.21 17.31 32.95
N SER A 472 -29.34 17.47 32.28
CA SER A 472 -29.44 18.28 31.05
C SER A 472 -29.06 19.76 31.26
N ASP A 473 -29.20 20.28 32.48
CA ASP A 473 -28.87 21.66 32.84
C ASP A 473 -27.42 21.83 33.29
N GLY A 474 -26.66 20.74 33.36
CA GLY A 474 -25.25 20.73 33.75
C GLY A 474 -24.99 20.64 35.26
N LYS A 475 -26.05 20.42 36.07
CA LYS A 475 -25.89 20.21 37.54
C LYS A 475 -25.41 18.80 37.80
N LYS A 476 -24.51 18.64 38.79
CA LYS A 476 -24.00 17.34 39.23
C LYS A 476 -25.10 16.46 39.83
N LYS A 477 -25.31 15.29 39.28
CA LYS A 477 -26.32 14.30 39.71
C LYS A 477 -25.68 12.89 39.70
N PRO A 478 -25.22 12.41 40.85
CA PRO A 478 -24.48 11.14 40.89
C PRO A 478 -25.39 9.90 40.82
N TYR A 479 -26.66 10.03 41.13
CA TYR A 479 -27.60 8.91 41.17
C TYR A 479 -28.58 8.93 40.00
N GLY A 480 -29.09 7.75 39.66
CA GLY A 480 -30.15 7.54 38.69
C GLY A 480 -31.33 6.80 39.28
N ASP A 481 -32.57 7.19 38.92
CA ASP A 481 -33.81 6.57 39.34
C ASP A 481 -34.72 6.31 38.14
N LYS A 482 -35.30 5.13 38.06
CA LYS A 482 -36.26 4.76 36.99
C LYS A 482 -37.61 5.40 37.22
N THR A 483 -38.08 5.54 38.46
CA THR A 483 -39.39 6.01 38.84
C THR A 483 -39.31 7.09 39.93
N PRO A 484 -38.64 8.22 39.66
CA PRO A 484 -38.34 9.24 40.68
C PRO A 484 -39.61 9.88 41.27
N THR A 485 -40.75 9.78 40.63
CA THR A 485 -42.05 10.33 41.11
C THR A 485 -42.76 9.38 42.07
N THR A 486 -42.42 8.11 42.14
CA THR A 486 -43.09 7.10 42.99
C THR A 486 -42.33 6.80 44.29
N GLY A 487 -41.09 7.31 44.42
CA GLY A 487 -40.27 7.15 45.64
C GLY A 487 -39.81 5.70 45.92
N ASN A 488 -39.73 4.86 44.88
CA ASN A 488 -39.25 3.50 45.04
C ASN A 488 -37.71 3.47 45.17
N ILE A 489 -37.22 3.47 46.41
CA ILE A 489 -35.80 3.53 46.75
C ILE A 489 -35.01 2.35 46.18
N ASN A 490 -35.62 1.22 45.88
CA ASN A 490 -34.97 0.03 45.32
C ASN A 490 -34.56 0.18 43.85
N GLU A 491 -35.00 1.23 43.14
CA GLU A 491 -34.67 1.53 41.76
C GLU A 491 -33.59 2.61 41.63
N ILE A 492 -33.10 3.15 42.75
CA ILE A 492 -32.02 4.16 42.75
C ILE A 492 -30.67 3.47 42.64
N ILE A 493 -29.88 3.91 41.66
CA ILE A 493 -28.55 3.39 41.39
C ILE A 493 -27.50 4.49 41.38
N CYS A 494 -26.24 4.14 41.67
CA CYS A 494 -25.11 5.00 41.39
C CYS A 494 -24.80 4.95 39.90
N ILE A 495 -24.73 6.11 39.22
CA ILE A 495 -24.43 6.22 37.79
C ILE A 495 -22.94 5.97 37.55
N GLY A 496 -22.10 6.45 38.46
CA GLY A 496 -20.65 6.36 38.41
C GLY A 496 -20.09 5.11 39.06
N TYR A 497 -18.79 5.15 39.31
CA TYR A 497 -18.08 4.14 40.11
C TYR A 497 -18.50 4.30 41.61
N THR A 498 -18.80 3.18 42.23
CA THR A 498 -19.06 3.12 43.68
C THR A 498 -17.79 2.64 44.38
N PRO A 499 -17.06 3.50 45.12
CA PRO A 499 -15.92 3.09 45.93
C PRO A 499 -16.33 2.15 47.06
N LYS A 500 -15.32 1.57 47.75
CA LYS A 500 -15.53 0.61 48.84
C LYS A 500 -16.24 1.21 50.06
N ASP A 501 -16.22 2.53 50.23
CA ASP A 501 -16.94 3.25 51.29
C ASP A 501 -18.44 3.41 50.98
N GLY A 502 -18.91 2.91 49.83
CA GLY A 502 -20.29 2.99 49.39
C GLY A 502 -20.72 4.36 48.89
N SER A 503 -19.83 5.32 48.77
CA SER A 503 -20.13 6.64 48.20
C SER A 503 -20.46 6.57 46.72
N CYS A 504 -21.12 7.59 46.19
CA CYS A 504 -21.39 7.74 44.77
C CYS A 504 -20.88 9.11 44.27
N PRO A 505 -19.61 9.20 43.91
CA PRO A 505 -19.04 10.46 43.46
C PRO A 505 -19.61 10.87 42.09
N SER A 506 -19.88 12.17 41.92
CA SER A 506 -20.40 12.74 40.69
C SER A 506 -19.32 12.91 39.58
N GLU A 507 -18.08 12.52 39.89
CA GLU A 507 -16.96 12.59 38.96
C GLU A 507 -16.01 11.40 39.15
N ASN A 508 -15.66 10.71 38.08
CA ASN A 508 -14.68 9.62 38.08
C ASN A 508 -13.48 9.95 37.22
N THR A 509 -12.29 9.60 37.69
CA THR A 509 -11.05 9.70 36.91
C THR A 509 -10.62 8.32 36.42
N LEU A 510 -10.44 8.18 35.13
CA LEU A 510 -10.06 6.92 34.50
C LEU A 510 -8.70 7.09 33.78
N VAL A 511 -7.73 6.32 34.22
CA VAL A 511 -6.43 6.21 33.59
C VAL A 511 -6.27 4.78 33.10
N SER A 512 -5.94 4.60 31.81
CA SER A 512 -5.81 3.27 31.24
C SER A 512 -4.56 3.10 30.40
N PHE A 513 -4.02 1.88 30.43
CA PHE A 513 -3.00 1.39 29.51
C PHE A 513 -3.64 0.44 28.52
N ILE A 514 -3.42 0.70 27.21
CA ILE A 514 -3.98 -0.08 26.12
C ILE A 514 -2.87 -0.91 25.49
N GLY A 515 -3.13 -2.20 25.33
CA GLY A 515 -2.33 -3.10 24.50
C GLY A 515 -3.22 -3.82 23.50
N SER A 516 -2.83 -3.87 22.24
CA SER A 516 -3.57 -4.68 21.25
C SER A 516 -2.67 -5.25 20.18
N THR A 517 -3.11 -6.37 19.62
CA THR A 517 -2.53 -6.97 18.44
C THR A 517 -3.61 -7.17 17.39
N SER A 518 -3.26 -6.98 16.14
CA SER A 518 -4.19 -7.19 15.04
C SER A 518 -3.49 -7.81 13.83
N ARG A 519 -4.24 -8.65 13.12
CA ARG A 519 -3.83 -9.25 11.86
C ARG A 519 -4.86 -8.93 10.80
N ASN A 520 -4.40 -8.48 9.63
CA ASN A 520 -5.27 -8.24 8.49
C ASN A 520 -4.69 -8.95 7.26
N ASN A 521 -5.44 -9.90 6.72
CA ASN A 521 -5.13 -10.68 5.53
C ASN A 521 -6.29 -10.66 4.53
N LEU A 522 -7.04 -9.56 4.47
CA LEU A 522 -8.13 -9.36 3.54
C LEU A 522 -7.59 -9.00 2.15
N ASN A 523 -8.24 -9.52 1.10
CA ASN A 523 -7.91 -9.16 -0.29
C ASN A 523 -8.26 -7.70 -0.62
N ASN A 524 -9.28 -7.14 0.01
CA ASN A 524 -9.69 -5.75 -0.11
C ASN A 524 -10.13 -5.22 1.26
N LYS A 525 -9.69 -4.01 1.62
CA LYS A 525 -10.01 -3.40 2.93
C LYS A 525 -11.41 -2.79 2.98
N ILE A 526 -11.94 -2.35 1.85
CA ILE A 526 -13.24 -1.66 1.74
C ILE A 526 -14.37 -2.65 1.47
N ASN A 527 -14.15 -3.57 0.54
CA ASN A 527 -15.12 -4.59 0.16
C ASN A 527 -14.43 -5.96 0.12
N PRO A 528 -14.19 -6.59 1.28
CA PRO A 528 -13.53 -7.88 1.35
C PRO A 528 -14.42 -8.99 0.80
N THR A 529 -13.83 -9.84 -0.04
CA THR A 529 -14.48 -11.04 -0.57
C THR A 529 -13.75 -12.32 -0.17
N SER A 530 -12.52 -12.20 0.31
CA SER A 530 -11.71 -13.34 0.79
C SER A 530 -10.70 -12.90 1.83
N GLY A 531 -10.23 -13.85 2.62
CA GLY A 531 -9.25 -13.62 3.66
C GLY A 531 -9.85 -13.50 5.05
N ASN A 532 -9.05 -13.06 6.01
CA ASN A 532 -9.48 -12.91 7.40
C ASN A 532 -8.83 -11.69 8.09
N LYS A 533 -9.49 -11.21 9.12
CA LYS A 533 -8.96 -10.23 10.07
C LYS A 533 -9.15 -10.74 11.50
N PHE A 534 -8.21 -10.43 12.37
CA PHE A 534 -8.23 -10.73 13.78
C PHE A 534 -7.75 -9.53 14.57
N SER A 535 -8.37 -9.26 15.72
CA SER A 535 -7.88 -8.29 16.68
C SER A 535 -8.14 -8.78 18.11
N LEU A 536 -7.16 -8.56 18.97
CA LEU A 536 -7.24 -8.80 20.40
C LEU A 536 -6.70 -7.57 21.10
N GLY A 537 -7.47 -7.02 22.03
CA GLY A 537 -7.10 -5.84 22.81
C GLY A 537 -7.41 -6.03 24.28
N SER A 538 -6.54 -5.47 25.11
CA SER A 538 -6.71 -5.35 26.55
C SER A 538 -6.48 -3.91 26.95
N GLU A 539 -7.34 -3.38 27.80
CA GLU A 539 -7.25 -2.05 28.37
C GLU A 539 -7.31 -2.16 29.87
N GLN A 540 -6.17 -1.91 30.52
CA GLN A 540 -6.03 -1.95 31.98
C GLN A 540 -6.26 -0.56 32.55
N PHE A 541 -7.35 -0.39 33.28
CA PHE A 541 -7.62 0.79 34.09
C PHE A 541 -6.95 0.65 35.45
N VAL A 542 -6.33 1.73 35.90
CA VAL A 542 -5.61 1.77 37.18
C VAL A 542 -6.17 2.86 38.06
N SER A 543 -6.25 2.60 39.35
CA SER A 543 -6.73 3.57 40.34
C SER A 543 -5.72 4.70 40.53
N MET A 544 -6.23 5.93 40.47
CA MET A 544 -5.48 7.17 40.76
C MET A 544 -6.13 7.96 41.91
N GLY A 545 -6.72 7.27 42.85
CA GLY A 545 -7.43 7.83 43.99
C GLY A 545 -8.80 7.18 44.23
N ASN A 546 -9.55 7.66 45.22
CA ASN A 546 -10.80 7.03 45.67
C ASN A 546 -11.91 6.96 44.62
N ASN A 547 -11.93 7.92 43.65
CA ASN A 547 -12.94 7.99 42.59
C ASN A 547 -12.49 7.35 41.29
N SER A 548 -11.48 6.47 41.35
CA SER A 548 -10.84 5.86 40.17
C SER A 548 -10.91 4.34 40.30
N PRO A 549 -11.70 3.65 39.47
CA PRO A 549 -11.84 2.19 39.51
C PRO A 549 -10.62 1.48 38.92
N THR A 550 -10.40 0.25 39.35
CA THR A 550 -9.41 -0.67 38.78
C THR A 550 -10.12 -1.83 38.09
N PHE A 551 -9.98 -1.90 36.76
CA PHE A 551 -10.54 -3.01 35.99
C PHE A 551 -9.75 -3.23 34.71
N ASN A 552 -9.89 -4.43 34.14
CA ASN A 552 -9.35 -4.76 32.82
C ASN A 552 -10.49 -5.04 31.89
N ARG A 553 -10.46 -4.44 30.71
CA ARG A 553 -11.43 -4.64 29.61
C ARG A 553 -10.77 -5.34 28.46
N MET A 554 -11.16 -6.58 28.18
CA MET A 554 -10.67 -7.37 27.06
C MET A 554 -11.69 -7.42 25.94
N ARG A 555 -11.24 -7.37 24.70
CA ARG A 555 -12.06 -7.53 23.51
C ARG A 555 -11.32 -8.34 22.45
N ALA A 556 -12.03 -9.26 21.81
CA ALA A 556 -11.54 -10.01 20.67
C ALA A 556 -12.53 -9.90 19.52
N THR A 557 -12.01 -9.79 18.31
CA THR A 557 -12.79 -9.81 17.07
C THR A 557 -12.10 -10.70 16.05
N TYR A 558 -12.87 -11.58 15.43
CA TYR A 558 -12.41 -12.40 14.31
C TYR A 558 -13.44 -12.34 13.20
N ALA A 559 -13.00 -12.02 11.99
CA ALA A 559 -13.85 -12.08 10.81
C ALA A 559 -13.13 -12.78 9.66
N PHE A 560 -13.89 -13.54 8.86
CA PHE A 560 -13.40 -14.19 7.67
C PHE A 560 -14.44 -14.19 6.55
N PHE A 561 -13.96 -14.28 5.31
CA PHE A 561 -14.77 -14.17 4.11
C PHE A 561 -14.49 -15.34 3.19
N ILE A 562 -15.57 -15.95 2.73
CA ILE A 562 -15.55 -17.09 1.81
C ILE A 562 -16.15 -16.63 0.48
N PRO A 563 -15.35 -16.56 -0.61
CA PRO A 563 -15.88 -16.27 -1.93
C PRO A 563 -16.95 -17.31 -2.32
N THR A 564 -18.09 -16.84 -2.76
CA THR A 564 -19.21 -17.70 -3.17
C THR A 564 -19.83 -17.22 -4.46
N LYS A 565 -20.70 -18.04 -5.05
CA LYS A 565 -21.48 -17.70 -6.24
C LYS A 565 -22.83 -18.38 -6.16
N LEU A 566 -23.76 -17.76 -5.40
CA LEU A 566 -25.10 -18.30 -5.20
C LEU A 566 -26.14 -17.65 -6.10
N ILE A 567 -25.99 -16.36 -6.45
CA ILE A 567 -26.98 -15.58 -7.20
C ILE A 567 -26.34 -15.02 -8.47
N ASN A 568 -27.05 -15.14 -9.62
CA ASN A 568 -26.57 -14.72 -10.93
C ASN A 568 -27.44 -13.58 -11.52
N LEU A 569 -27.55 -12.45 -10.80
CA LEU A 569 -28.39 -11.32 -11.22
C LEU A 569 -27.73 -10.44 -12.31
N THR A 570 -26.41 -10.37 -12.35
CA THR A 570 -25.70 -9.52 -13.32
C THR A 570 -25.03 -10.34 -14.42
N LYS A 571 -24.78 -9.70 -15.59
CA LYS A 571 -24.10 -10.36 -16.71
C LYS A 571 -22.69 -10.86 -16.33
N GLY A 572 -21.95 -10.12 -15.50
CA GLY A 572 -20.63 -10.51 -14.99
C GLY A 572 -20.65 -11.76 -14.10
N CYS A 573 -21.81 -12.10 -13.51
CA CYS A 573 -21.98 -13.30 -12.68
C CYS A 573 -22.28 -14.57 -13.47
N LYS A 574 -22.43 -14.51 -14.79
CA LYS A 574 -22.73 -15.70 -15.62
C LYS A 574 -21.50 -16.57 -15.89
N SER A 575 -20.26 -16.06 -15.65
CA SER A 575 -19.04 -16.85 -15.72
C SER A 575 -18.98 -17.89 -14.60
N SER A 576 -18.37 -19.03 -14.85
CA SER A 576 -18.21 -20.12 -13.87
C SER A 576 -17.17 -19.84 -12.78
N ASP A 577 -16.35 -18.80 -12.95
CA ASP A 577 -15.27 -18.48 -12.04
C ASP A 577 -15.79 -17.79 -10.76
N VAL A 578 -15.54 -18.41 -9.60
CA VAL A 578 -15.93 -17.90 -8.28
C VAL A 578 -15.11 -16.67 -7.88
N ALA A 579 -13.90 -16.53 -8.41
CA ALA A 579 -13.00 -15.41 -8.13
C ALA A 579 -13.18 -14.23 -9.09
N ASN A 580 -14.24 -14.23 -9.91
CA ASN A 580 -14.48 -13.19 -10.91
C ASN A 580 -14.62 -11.80 -10.27
N ILE A 581 -13.76 -10.87 -10.69
CA ILE A 581 -13.75 -9.48 -10.24
C ILE A 581 -15.06 -8.75 -10.57
N ASP A 582 -15.74 -9.15 -11.65
CA ASP A 582 -16.99 -8.54 -12.10
C ASP A 582 -18.23 -9.03 -11.32
N CYS A 583 -18.07 -10.07 -10.51
CA CYS A 583 -19.12 -10.63 -9.67
C CYS A 583 -18.61 -10.93 -8.24
N PRO A 584 -18.30 -9.91 -7.43
CA PRO A 584 -17.80 -10.11 -6.08
C PRO A 584 -18.93 -10.57 -5.16
N GLN A 585 -19.08 -11.87 -4.95
CA GLN A 585 -20.00 -12.46 -3.98
C GLN A 585 -19.19 -13.10 -2.84
N THR A 586 -19.69 -12.98 -1.62
CA THR A 586 -19.03 -13.54 -0.44
C THR A 586 -20.02 -13.83 0.68
N ILE A 587 -19.75 -14.86 1.44
CA ILE A 587 -20.32 -15.04 2.78
C ILE A 587 -19.24 -14.61 3.77
N GLY A 588 -19.54 -13.57 4.55
CA GLY A 588 -18.70 -13.09 5.64
C GLY A 588 -19.23 -13.55 6.99
N PHE A 589 -18.33 -13.89 7.88
CA PHE A 589 -18.64 -14.18 9.28
C PHE A 589 -17.84 -13.28 10.18
N GLU A 590 -18.46 -12.73 11.23
CA GLU A 590 -17.80 -11.98 12.28
C GLU A 590 -18.19 -12.51 13.65
N PHE A 591 -17.20 -12.68 14.50
CA PHE A 591 -17.34 -13.05 15.91
C PHE A 591 -16.69 -11.98 16.75
N LYS A 592 -17.41 -11.48 17.75
CA LYS A 592 -16.91 -10.55 18.75
C LYS A 592 -17.15 -11.14 20.13
N ALA A 593 -16.20 -10.95 21.02
CA ALA A 593 -16.34 -11.29 22.43
C ALA A 593 -15.62 -10.25 23.27
N GLY A 594 -16.11 -10.06 24.48
CA GLY A 594 -15.45 -9.18 25.43
C GLY A 594 -15.82 -9.53 26.86
N THR A 595 -14.93 -9.19 27.79
CA THR A 595 -15.16 -9.32 29.23
C THR A 595 -14.46 -8.23 29.99
N ILE A 596 -15.02 -7.84 31.14
CA ILE A 596 -14.47 -6.86 32.05
C ILE A 596 -14.23 -7.56 33.40
N LEU A 597 -13.00 -7.45 33.89
CA LEU A 597 -12.57 -8.02 35.17
C LEU A 597 -12.25 -6.89 36.12
N GLY A 598 -12.80 -6.90 37.31
CA GLY A 598 -12.56 -5.87 38.34
C GLY A 598 -13.76 -4.96 38.60
N GLU A 599 -13.47 -3.76 39.10
CA GLU A 599 -14.45 -2.76 39.57
C GLU A 599 -14.98 -1.93 38.40
N LEU A 600 -16.17 -2.23 37.90
CA LEU A 600 -16.76 -1.63 36.73
C LEU A 600 -17.69 -0.46 37.06
N PRO A 601 -17.48 0.76 36.52
CA PRO A 601 -18.53 1.78 36.49
C PRO A 601 -19.64 1.38 35.52
N PRO A 602 -20.93 1.56 35.85
CA PRO A 602 -22.05 1.15 34.98
C PRO A 602 -21.96 1.70 33.53
N TYR A 603 -21.49 2.93 33.35
CA TYR A 603 -21.34 3.57 32.04
C TYR A 603 -20.16 3.06 31.19
N GLU A 604 -19.31 2.18 31.71
CA GLU A 604 -18.22 1.50 30.98
C GLU A 604 -18.59 0.05 30.63
N ALA A 605 -19.79 -0.43 31.00
CA ALA A 605 -20.27 -1.76 30.63
C ALA A 605 -20.37 -1.95 29.10
N PHE A 606 -20.35 -3.18 28.67
CA PHE A 606 -20.62 -3.49 27.29
C PHE A 606 -22.10 -3.30 26.96
N CYS A 607 -22.33 -2.72 25.80
CA CYS A 607 -23.63 -2.36 25.28
C CYS A 607 -23.89 -3.18 24.02
N MET A 608 -24.92 -4.00 24.00
CA MET A 608 -25.31 -4.77 22.82
C MET A 608 -26.62 -4.27 22.22
N GLY A 609 -26.74 -4.37 20.89
CA GLY A 609 -27.83 -3.86 20.07
C GLY A 609 -27.37 -2.67 19.21
N GLY A 610 -28.05 -2.44 18.11
CA GLY A 610 -27.79 -1.36 17.17
C GLY A 610 -27.01 -1.77 15.91
N PRO A 611 -26.73 -0.80 15.04
CA PRO A 611 -26.19 -1.03 13.67
C PRO A 611 -24.85 -1.74 13.60
N SER A 612 -24.00 -1.56 14.62
CA SER A 612 -22.64 -2.16 14.70
C SER A 612 -22.56 -3.43 15.57
N SER A 613 -23.67 -3.78 16.22
CA SER A 613 -23.83 -4.95 17.09
C SER A 613 -24.89 -5.89 16.50
N VAL A 614 -26.03 -6.09 17.14
CA VAL A 614 -27.16 -6.89 16.64
C VAL A 614 -28.18 -5.94 15.99
N ARG A 615 -28.24 -5.94 14.67
CA ARG A 615 -29.18 -5.09 13.89
C ARG A 615 -30.62 -5.52 14.19
N GLY A 616 -31.58 -4.64 14.06
CA GLY A 616 -32.98 -4.90 14.47
C GLY A 616 -33.26 -4.59 15.93
N TRP A 617 -32.24 -4.43 16.77
CA TRP A 617 -32.33 -3.90 18.11
C TRP A 617 -31.90 -2.45 18.15
N SER A 618 -32.49 -1.62 19.00
CA SER A 618 -31.98 -0.27 19.27
C SER A 618 -30.60 -0.30 19.89
N SER A 619 -29.87 0.82 19.78
CA SER A 619 -28.55 0.95 20.39
C SER A 619 -28.63 0.64 21.89
N CYS A 620 -27.83 -0.33 22.34
CA CYS A 620 -27.75 -0.77 23.74
C CYS A 620 -29.02 -1.43 24.32
N ASP A 621 -30.04 -1.71 23.50
CA ASP A 621 -31.33 -2.16 24.00
C ASP A 621 -31.40 -3.68 24.22
N LEU A 622 -30.45 -4.44 23.64
CA LEU A 622 -30.36 -5.88 23.86
C LEU A 622 -29.75 -6.19 25.23
N SER A 623 -28.65 -5.54 25.61
CA SER A 623 -28.01 -5.76 26.94
C SER A 623 -27.08 -4.63 27.31
N VAL A 624 -26.90 -4.47 28.68
CA VAL A 624 -25.81 -3.76 29.33
C VAL A 624 -25.11 -4.74 30.25
N SER A 625 -23.90 -5.15 29.97
CA SER A 625 -23.31 -6.35 30.53
C SER A 625 -21.80 -6.23 30.80
N LYS A 626 -21.29 -7.12 31.61
CA LYS A 626 -19.87 -7.25 31.95
C LYS A 626 -19.11 -8.11 30.93
N SER A 627 -19.84 -9.03 30.27
CA SER A 627 -19.29 -9.88 29.23
C SER A 627 -20.28 -10.00 28.08
N PHE A 628 -19.79 -10.27 26.88
CA PHE A 628 -20.65 -10.50 25.71
C PHE A 628 -20.00 -11.40 24.68
N VAL A 629 -20.86 -12.01 23.87
CA VAL A 629 -20.49 -12.63 22.60
C VAL A 629 -21.47 -12.19 21.53
N GLU A 630 -20.95 -11.90 20.32
CA GLU A 630 -21.73 -11.58 19.14
C GLU A 630 -21.27 -12.44 17.97
N ALA A 631 -22.20 -12.86 17.13
CA ALA A 631 -21.95 -13.54 15.88
C ALA A 631 -22.78 -12.93 14.76
N THR A 632 -22.16 -12.72 13.60
CA THR A 632 -22.81 -12.23 12.39
C THR A 632 -22.47 -13.16 11.23
N ALA A 633 -23.46 -13.54 10.44
CA ALA A 633 -23.29 -14.14 9.13
C ALA A 633 -23.94 -13.21 8.10
N GLU A 634 -23.21 -12.87 7.04
CA GLU A 634 -23.69 -11.93 6.02
C GLU A 634 -23.29 -12.39 4.62
N TYR A 635 -24.28 -12.61 3.75
CA TYR A 635 -24.09 -12.89 2.34
C TYR A 635 -24.23 -11.61 1.53
N ARG A 636 -23.17 -11.21 0.80
CA ARG A 636 -23.10 -10.03 -0.06
C ARG A 636 -23.05 -10.43 -1.51
N PHE A 637 -23.85 -9.76 -2.35
CA PHE A 637 -23.93 -10.05 -3.79
C PHE A 637 -24.20 -8.79 -4.60
N PRO A 638 -23.72 -8.69 -5.85
CA PRO A 638 -24.04 -7.58 -6.74
C PRO A 638 -25.46 -7.73 -7.28
N VAL A 639 -26.24 -6.65 -7.22
CA VAL A 639 -27.59 -6.55 -7.76
C VAL A 639 -27.57 -5.88 -9.14
N TRP A 640 -26.92 -4.73 -9.25
CA TRP A 640 -26.82 -3.99 -10.50
C TRP A 640 -25.71 -2.95 -10.44
N ARG A 641 -24.74 -2.99 -11.38
CA ARG A 641 -23.61 -2.04 -11.49
C ARG A 641 -23.00 -1.63 -10.13
N MET A 642 -23.46 -0.49 -9.58
CA MET A 642 -22.97 0.06 -8.31
C MET A 642 -23.79 -0.37 -7.10
N ILE A 643 -24.87 -1.14 -7.28
CA ILE A 643 -25.76 -1.58 -6.23
C ILE A 643 -25.44 -3.03 -5.85
N SER A 644 -25.24 -3.24 -4.56
CA SER A 644 -25.02 -4.55 -3.95
C SER A 644 -26.15 -4.86 -2.96
N GLY A 645 -26.56 -6.10 -2.88
CA GLY A 645 -27.46 -6.61 -1.86
C GLY A 645 -26.70 -7.32 -0.75
N ALA A 646 -27.31 -7.37 0.44
CA ALA A 646 -26.84 -8.18 1.55
C ALA A 646 -28.03 -8.87 2.23
N LEU A 647 -27.83 -10.13 2.66
CA LEU A 647 -28.72 -10.86 3.56
C LEU A 647 -27.92 -11.22 4.80
N PHE A 648 -28.48 -11.04 5.98
CA PHE A 648 -27.72 -11.25 7.20
C PHE A 648 -28.54 -11.83 8.35
N ALA A 649 -27.81 -12.48 9.25
CA ALA A 649 -28.28 -12.94 10.55
C ALA A 649 -27.29 -12.48 11.61
N ASP A 650 -27.78 -11.82 12.67
CA ASP A 650 -26.99 -11.39 13.81
C ASP A 650 -27.49 -12.09 15.07
N PHE A 651 -26.56 -12.42 15.98
CA PHE A 651 -26.82 -12.99 17.30
C PHE A 651 -25.97 -12.28 18.34
N GLY A 652 -26.50 -12.08 19.54
CA GLY A 652 -25.76 -11.54 20.69
C GLY A 652 -26.25 -12.15 21.99
N SER A 653 -25.32 -12.35 22.93
CA SER A 653 -25.61 -12.81 24.30
C SER A 653 -24.65 -12.18 25.29
N ASP A 654 -25.16 -11.78 26.44
CA ASP A 654 -24.39 -11.25 27.56
C ASP A 654 -23.91 -12.36 28.52
N LEU A 655 -24.17 -13.61 28.18
CA LEU A 655 -23.81 -14.77 29.01
C LEU A 655 -24.35 -14.71 30.44
N GLY A 656 -25.45 -13.97 30.67
CA GLY A 656 -26.05 -13.75 31.98
C GLY A 656 -25.36 -12.70 32.85
N SER A 657 -24.40 -11.93 32.29
CA SER A 657 -23.54 -11.03 33.06
C SER A 657 -24.08 -9.61 33.25
N GLN A 658 -25.32 -9.30 32.82
CA GLN A 658 -25.91 -7.98 33.11
C GLN A 658 -26.19 -7.77 34.61
N ASP A 659 -26.41 -8.87 35.38
CA ASP A 659 -26.55 -8.80 36.84
C ASP A 659 -25.24 -8.47 37.56
N ASP A 660 -24.09 -8.62 36.91
CA ASP A 660 -22.76 -8.30 37.43
C ASP A 660 -22.38 -6.82 37.20
N VAL A 661 -23.19 -6.04 36.50
CA VAL A 661 -23.01 -4.59 36.33
C VAL A 661 -23.55 -3.88 37.61
N PRO A 662 -22.75 -3.04 38.28
CA PRO A 662 -23.22 -2.30 39.44
C PRO A 662 -24.51 -1.51 39.17
N GLY A 663 -25.46 -1.53 40.07
CA GLY A 663 -26.76 -0.89 39.88
C GLY A 663 -27.69 -1.60 38.90
N LYS A 664 -27.21 -2.60 38.16
CA LYS A 664 -28.00 -3.46 37.25
C LYS A 664 -28.90 -2.71 36.27
N PRO A 665 -28.41 -1.68 35.56
CA PRO A 665 -29.24 -0.84 34.68
C PRO A 665 -29.96 -1.66 33.60
N GLY A 666 -29.33 -2.75 33.09
CA GLY A 666 -29.93 -3.65 32.13
C GLY A 666 -31.20 -4.33 32.66
N LYS A 667 -31.14 -4.84 33.90
CA LYS A 667 -32.27 -5.47 34.57
C LYS A 667 -33.37 -4.49 34.92
N LEU A 668 -33.02 -3.31 35.46
CA LEU A 668 -33.96 -2.24 35.75
C LEU A 668 -34.76 -1.82 34.52
N LEU A 669 -34.09 -1.80 33.35
CA LEU A 669 -34.69 -1.46 32.05
C LEU A 669 -35.23 -2.71 31.34
N GLN A 670 -35.29 -3.89 31.97
CA GLN A 670 -35.83 -5.14 31.43
C GLN A 670 -35.22 -5.50 30.05
N LYS A 671 -33.91 -5.29 29.87
CA LYS A 671 -33.23 -5.66 28.64
C LYS A 671 -33.09 -7.19 28.53
N SER A 672 -33.20 -7.72 27.32
CA SER A 672 -33.35 -9.18 27.10
C SER A 672 -32.09 -9.99 27.39
N GLY A 673 -30.90 -9.38 27.42
CA GLY A 673 -29.61 -10.03 27.62
C GLY A 673 -29.10 -10.81 26.43
N SER A 674 -29.96 -11.55 25.77
CA SER A 674 -29.62 -12.32 24.55
C SER A 674 -30.69 -12.15 23.49
N GLY A 675 -30.30 -12.22 22.23
CA GLY A 675 -31.25 -12.10 21.12
C GLY A 675 -30.57 -12.30 19.76
N TYR A 676 -31.42 -12.39 18.77
CA TYR A 676 -30.99 -12.51 17.38
C TYR A 676 -31.78 -11.53 16.49
N SER A 677 -31.34 -11.35 15.26
CA SER A 677 -32.08 -10.65 14.23
C SER A 677 -31.77 -11.20 12.85
N LEU A 678 -32.75 -11.04 11.94
CA LEU A 678 -32.62 -11.34 10.54
C LEU A 678 -32.95 -10.10 9.72
N GLY A 679 -32.25 -9.94 8.59
CA GLY A 679 -32.48 -8.78 7.76
C GLY A 679 -31.82 -8.84 6.40
N GLY A 680 -32.07 -7.78 5.64
CA GLY A 680 -31.46 -7.55 4.35
C GLY A 680 -31.01 -6.09 4.21
N GLY A 681 -30.11 -5.84 3.29
CA GLY A 681 -29.60 -4.50 3.04
C GLY A 681 -29.27 -4.26 1.57
N ILE A 682 -29.24 -2.99 1.22
CA ILE A 682 -28.79 -2.50 -0.09
C ILE A 682 -27.64 -1.56 0.13
N GLY A 683 -26.53 -1.75 -0.59
CA GLY A 683 -25.37 -0.91 -0.59
C GLY A 683 -25.11 -0.28 -1.94
N VAL A 684 -24.93 1.03 -1.99
CA VAL A 684 -24.52 1.78 -3.19
C VAL A 684 -23.04 2.08 -3.09
N LYS A 685 -22.25 1.61 -4.07
CA LYS A 685 -20.80 1.80 -4.10
C LYS A 685 -20.44 3.29 -4.22
N THR A 686 -19.65 3.79 -3.28
CA THR A 686 -19.07 5.14 -3.31
C THR A 686 -17.55 5.08 -3.12
N PRO A 687 -16.80 6.15 -3.42
CA PRO A 687 -15.35 6.20 -3.20
C PRO A 687 -14.91 5.97 -1.75
N ILE A 688 -15.78 6.32 -0.78
CA ILE A 688 -15.52 6.17 0.66
C ILE A 688 -16.04 4.84 1.25
N GLY A 689 -16.54 3.92 0.41
CA GLY A 689 -17.19 2.68 0.78
C GLY A 689 -18.67 2.68 0.39
N PRO A 690 -19.37 1.53 0.48
CA PRO A 690 -20.79 1.48 0.15
C PRO A 690 -21.63 2.31 1.13
N LEU A 691 -22.52 3.14 0.61
CA LEU A 691 -23.59 3.74 1.41
C LEU A 691 -24.69 2.67 1.55
N ARG A 692 -24.95 2.23 2.78
CA ARG A 692 -25.78 1.06 3.08
C ARG A 692 -27.08 1.46 3.79
N LEU A 693 -28.18 0.89 3.34
CA LEU A 693 -29.47 0.87 4.02
C LEU A 693 -29.79 -0.58 4.40
N ASP A 694 -29.83 -0.87 5.70
CA ASP A 694 -30.23 -2.18 6.22
C ASP A 694 -31.64 -2.11 6.81
N ILE A 695 -32.38 -3.21 6.64
CA ILE A 695 -33.69 -3.45 7.24
C ILE A 695 -33.58 -4.75 8.04
N ALA A 696 -33.87 -4.73 9.31
CA ALA A 696 -33.77 -5.88 10.19
C ALA A 696 -34.93 -5.97 11.17
N SER A 697 -35.32 -7.19 11.52
CA SER A 697 -36.30 -7.47 12.57
C SER A 697 -35.72 -8.44 13.59
N LYS A 698 -35.99 -8.19 14.86
CA LYS A 698 -35.58 -9.05 16.00
C LYS A 698 -36.43 -10.32 16.11
N ASP A 699 -37.64 -10.33 15.59
CA ASP A 699 -38.63 -11.40 15.78
C ASP A 699 -39.35 -11.82 14.49
N LEU A 700 -39.14 -11.14 13.37
CA LEU A 700 -39.82 -11.29 12.08
C LEU A 700 -41.35 -11.04 12.13
N SER A 701 -41.86 -10.53 13.26
CA SER A 701 -43.31 -10.37 13.47
C SER A 701 -43.83 -8.99 13.11
N GLY A 702 -42.97 -8.01 12.83
CA GLY A 702 -43.42 -6.69 12.39
C GLY A 702 -42.60 -5.50 12.85
N ASP A 703 -41.72 -5.65 13.85
CA ASP A 703 -40.81 -4.60 14.31
C ASP A 703 -39.59 -4.46 13.40
N TRP A 704 -39.81 -3.87 12.22
CA TRP A 704 -38.76 -3.61 11.25
C TRP A 704 -38.00 -2.32 11.55
N ARG A 705 -36.66 -2.41 11.61
CA ARG A 705 -35.80 -1.26 11.81
C ARG A 705 -34.94 -0.97 10.61
N TYR A 706 -34.88 0.31 10.27
CA TYR A 706 -34.07 0.82 9.17
C TYR A 706 -32.79 1.43 9.73
N THR A 707 -31.66 1.11 9.10
CA THR A 707 -30.36 1.62 9.51
C THR A 707 -29.58 2.12 8.32
N LEU A 708 -29.12 3.36 8.37
CA LEU A 708 -28.19 3.93 7.39
C LEU A 708 -26.76 3.81 7.90
N GLY A 709 -25.82 3.46 7.02
CA GLY A 709 -24.42 3.36 7.36
C GLY A 709 -23.50 3.56 6.16
N VAL A 710 -22.25 3.90 6.43
CA VAL A 710 -21.17 3.97 5.43
C VAL A 710 -20.23 2.79 5.66
N GLY A 711 -19.91 2.03 4.61
CA GLY A 711 -19.15 0.80 4.70
C GLY A 711 -20.03 -0.44 4.99
N TRP A 712 -19.45 -1.61 4.83
CA TRP A 712 -20.06 -2.85 5.34
C TRP A 712 -19.90 -2.91 6.87
N LYS A 713 -20.73 -3.72 7.55
CA LYS A 713 -20.68 -3.85 9.02
C LYS A 713 -19.29 -4.34 9.49
N PHE A 714 -18.60 -5.20 8.71
CA PHE A 714 -17.30 -5.76 9.02
C PHE A 714 -16.48 -6.11 7.76
#